data_4a0ff98e9462d49806b93ea99994e879
#
_entry.id   4a0ff98e9462d49806b93ea99994e879
#
_cell.length_a   1.000
_cell.length_b   1.000
_cell.length_c   1.000
_cell.angle_alpha   90.00
_cell.angle_beta   90.00
_cell.angle_gamma   90.00
#
_symmetry.space_group_name_H-M   'P 1'
#
loop_
_entity.id
_entity.type
_entity.pdbx_description
1 polymer ?
#
loop_
_entity_poly.entity_id
_entity_poly.type
_entity_poly.pdbx_seq_one_letter_code
_entity_poly.pdbx_strand_id
1 'polypeptide(L)'
;MLVFAVIFFVFALPSLFGRDVEIYVEDRDLEIPLEGALIRSWDGTEYECDEDGKVFISVPDDRQVVVQGAYPGYENGRLAISLGRDHFTLALHLSGIMENRELVIEASRPGVSESRSGRSVAISGPELARTAEIGIIEDVMTSIKLLPGVGYSGMFNAMPSIRGGDPGDLEAVLDGFYLARPYHWGGGVSIFDPKMISSAQLSHGVFSTRYGHTISGLLEITSKKADPTEMELDVGLSTSAASINLSYPLFGKGGIMFMGKVTYWDLLVWTAQGISKAAPGNETLDLINAVSTAPYIRSAALSANYRFTTDLELTLNGFFGSDGVGASYNTSYDEDGLLGGEVAGDDGISGSVAMDFDYHNYQGFGIAGLTFNPMPTMALRATAGVGYTELIAEGLVNNDVIVSYNQKFLDIYDNPFVSIFNPLIPPVYAPILPPTGTYHAPDLNAGINSDNLVFNAQARFDMDWDLGKGFLVALGVQELYTNWKQYEDVGLFMESYMQPGFVNNKYDLLAIYGTPFLTAVIWPFHKIVDVNNHGLFSSAYTLMEYTTPNQFFGTEVGIRMDHLYFSGKGFSVPADPIWSPRANFDFNILKNKDLFGISNFLESFSFTAGTGLFSSMNENISFIEEGNDGLESLKLNRSWTTVIGTKLDFAGGFSFNIEGYYKQVFNRAHIMADITFDSADSVNVKWGFDGEGRIWGFDLQLQKLASRYIDGWISYTFTNAKYYEPSNSEFGFGGIGGGEEEDNDWYYPSFHRFHNFNLVLNIKPVKQFSIALRFGFASGQPTTKTTYGEVYPYPVQQADWDETLQKYVPRLDENGNQVIIQKFRRDAIGREETRGPWSLPLDLKFSFFIFDKKGKVQTEIYLGAENLLSLVYKPQETGTTFNEYTGKEDTGSNSASFDLPIPMVSFGFKWSY
;
A
#
# COMPACT_ATOMS: atom_id res chain seq x y z
N MET A 1 47.86 -56.54 -30.53
CA MET A 1 46.67 -55.66 -30.61
C MET A 1 46.37 -54.88 -29.33
N LEU A 2 46.59 -55.43 -28.16
CA LEU A 2 46.35 -54.69 -26.88
C LEU A 2 47.37 -53.59 -26.58
N VAL A 3 48.61 -53.72 -27.00
CA VAL A 3 49.69 -52.73 -26.80
C VAL A 3 49.55 -51.53 -27.73
N PHE A 4 48.97 -51.68 -28.92
CA PHE A 4 48.63 -50.58 -29.81
C PHE A 4 47.37 -49.75 -29.33
N ALA A 5 46.47 -50.40 -28.65
CA ALA A 5 45.29 -49.72 -28.06
C ALA A 5 45.69 -48.88 -26.84
N VAL A 6 46.65 -49.31 -26.03
CA VAL A 6 47.15 -48.54 -24.86
C VAL A 6 48.04 -47.38 -25.30
N ILE A 7 48.78 -47.49 -26.36
CA ILE A 7 49.61 -46.39 -26.91
C ILE A 7 48.70 -45.34 -27.59
N PHE A 8 47.62 -45.77 -28.24
CA PHE A 8 46.65 -44.81 -28.85
C PHE A 8 45.78 -44.07 -27.77
N PHE A 9 45.56 -44.74 -26.62
CA PHE A 9 44.84 -44.11 -25.47
C PHE A 9 45.74 -43.17 -24.66
N VAL A 10 47.09 -43.36 -24.70
CA VAL A 10 48.01 -42.47 -24.01
C VAL A 10 48.40 -41.24 -24.87
N PHE A 11 48.27 -41.34 -26.21
CA PHE A 11 48.47 -40.19 -27.12
C PHE A 11 47.19 -39.45 -27.53
N ALA A 12 45.99 -39.90 -27.08
CA ALA A 12 44.73 -39.26 -27.30
C ALA A 12 44.24 -38.50 -26.04
N LEU A 13 45.13 -38.21 -25.10
CA LEU A 13 44.93 -37.26 -24.02
C LEU A 13 45.72 -35.97 -24.31
N PRO A 14 45.17 -35.09 -25.17
CA PRO A 14 45.68 -33.74 -25.17
C PRO A 14 44.96 -32.99 -24.05
N SER A 15 45.76 -32.49 -23.11
CA SER A 15 45.45 -31.43 -22.17
C SER A 15 44.33 -31.69 -21.14
N LEU A 16 44.62 -32.50 -20.14
CA LEU A 16 43.97 -32.52 -18.84
C LEU A 16 44.65 -31.56 -17.83
N PHE A 17 45.45 -30.62 -18.30
CA PHE A 17 46.10 -29.59 -17.49
C PHE A 17 45.58 -28.21 -18.00
N GLY A 18 44.39 -27.82 -17.56
CA GLY A 18 43.98 -26.42 -17.54
C GLY A 18 44.37 -25.82 -16.20
N ARG A 19 44.73 -24.55 -16.19
CA ARG A 19 44.87 -23.78 -14.96
C ARG A 19 43.55 -23.10 -14.69
N ASP A 20 43.20 -22.96 -13.40
CA ASP A 20 42.05 -22.21 -12.99
C ASP A 20 42.43 -20.74 -12.87
N VAL A 21 41.62 -19.88 -13.49
CA VAL A 21 41.78 -18.43 -13.55
C VAL A 21 40.60 -17.78 -12.92
N GLU A 22 40.83 -16.86 -11.99
CA GLU A 22 39.76 -16.02 -11.38
C GLU A 22 39.50 -14.83 -12.31
N ILE A 23 38.25 -14.66 -12.69
CA ILE A 23 37.79 -13.47 -13.39
C ILE A 23 36.85 -12.70 -12.45
N TYR A 24 37.15 -11.42 -12.25
CA TYR A 24 36.31 -10.48 -11.55
C TYR A 24 35.54 -9.65 -12.56
N VAL A 25 34.20 -9.63 -12.47
CA VAL A 25 33.35 -8.89 -13.37
C VAL A 25 32.73 -7.72 -12.60
N GLU A 26 32.89 -6.52 -13.13
CA GLU A 26 32.43 -5.30 -12.48
C GLU A 26 31.75 -4.34 -13.45
N ASP A 27 30.91 -3.45 -12.91
CA ASP A 27 30.45 -2.26 -13.62
C ASP A 27 31.63 -1.32 -13.83
N ARG A 28 31.89 -0.95 -15.07
CA ARG A 28 33.03 -0.11 -15.44
C ARG A 28 32.99 1.28 -14.82
N ASP A 29 31.80 1.83 -14.64
CA ASP A 29 31.61 3.21 -14.20
C ASP A 29 31.53 3.32 -12.66
N LEU A 30 31.04 2.25 -12.00
CA LEU A 30 30.81 2.22 -10.55
C LEU A 30 31.83 1.36 -9.80
N GLU A 31 32.65 0.55 -10.51
CA GLU A 31 33.62 -0.39 -9.93
C GLU A 31 32.99 -1.35 -8.90
N ILE A 32 31.68 -1.70 -9.11
CA ILE A 32 30.97 -2.64 -8.25
C ILE A 32 30.91 -4.02 -8.91
N PRO A 33 30.95 -5.12 -8.12
CA PRO A 33 30.82 -6.46 -8.65
C PRO A 33 29.45 -6.67 -9.28
N LEU A 34 29.42 -7.40 -10.39
CA LEU A 34 28.19 -7.80 -11.07
C LEU A 34 27.92 -9.28 -10.75
N GLU A 35 27.15 -9.49 -9.67
CA GLU A 35 26.63 -10.81 -9.28
C GLU A 35 25.75 -11.39 -10.40
N GLY A 36 25.94 -12.67 -10.72
CA GLY A 36 25.18 -13.32 -11.78
C GLY A 36 25.61 -12.95 -13.21
N ALA A 37 26.73 -12.23 -13.39
CA ALA A 37 27.27 -11.98 -14.71
C ALA A 37 27.75 -13.30 -15.34
N LEU A 38 27.39 -13.50 -16.61
CA LEU A 38 27.73 -14.71 -17.34
C LEU A 38 29.08 -14.55 -18.07
N ILE A 39 29.99 -15.47 -17.84
CA ILE A 39 31.24 -15.59 -18.58
C ILE A 39 31.17 -16.80 -19.49
N ARG A 40 31.17 -16.56 -20.80
CA ARG A 40 31.29 -17.61 -21.78
C ARG A 40 32.75 -17.86 -22.06
N SER A 41 33.22 -19.05 -21.73
CA SER A 41 34.58 -19.49 -21.95
C SER A 41 34.89 -19.72 -23.45
N TRP A 42 36.16 -19.90 -23.76
CA TRP A 42 36.67 -20.16 -25.12
C TRP A 42 36.10 -21.43 -25.78
N ASP A 43 35.69 -22.41 -24.98
CA ASP A 43 35.07 -23.67 -25.40
C ASP A 43 33.55 -23.62 -25.51
N GLY A 44 32.94 -22.47 -25.16
CA GLY A 44 31.52 -22.24 -25.18
C GLY A 44 30.80 -22.55 -23.87
N THR A 45 31.54 -23.00 -22.84
CA THR A 45 30.95 -23.22 -21.50
C THR A 45 30.64 -21.87 -20.87
N GLU A 46 29.50 -21.78 -20.25
CA GLU A 46 29.04 -20.57 -19.54
C GLU A 46 29.22 -20.76 -18.03
N TYR A 47 29.71 -19.73 -17.38
CA TYR A 47 29.96 -19.67 -15.94
C TYR A 47 29.30 -18.42 -15.40
N GLU A 48 28.72 -18.51 -14.22
CA GLU A 48 28.05 -17.40 -13.55
C GLU A 48 28.95 -16.87 -12.43
N CYS A 49 29.00 -15.53 -12.30
CA CYS A 49 29.77 -14.88 -11.23
C CYS A 49 29.02 -14.95 -9.90
N ASP A 50 29.77 -15.13 -8.83
CA ASP A 50 29.26 -15.12 -7.46
C ASP A 50 28.88 -13.70 -6.98
N GLU A 51 28.44 -13.59 -5.72
CA GLU A 51 28.05 -12.31 -5.08
C GLU A 51 29.19 -11.26 -5.05
N ASP A 52 30.45 -11.71 -5.10
CA ASP A 52 31.60 -10.81 -5.20
C ASP A 52 31.95 -10.47 -6.68
N GLY A 53 31.10 -10.86 -7.64
CA GLY A 53 31.38 -10.70 -9.08
C GLY A 53 32.51 -11.59 -9.62
N LYS A 54 32.84 -12.68 -8.93
CA LYS A 54 33.97 -13.54 -9.26
C LYS A 54 33.53 -14.86 -9.85
N VAL A 55 34.32 -15.37 -10.77
CA VAL A 55 34.14 -16.70 -11.34
C VAL A 55 35.50 -17.37 -11.59
N PHE A 56 35.59 -18.67 -11.38
CA PHE A 56 36.73 -19.48 -11.69
C PHE A 56 36.47 -20.27 -12.96
N ILE A 57 37.34 -20.11 -13.96
CA ILE A 57 37.23 -20.84 -15.21
C ILE A 57 38.53 -21.60 -15.49
N SER A 58 38.44 -22.78 -16.07
CA SER A 58 39.59 -23.56 -16.48
C SER A 58 40.02 -23.18 -17.88
N VAL A 59 41.25 -22.75 -18.06
CA VAL A 59 41.82 -22.33 -19.35
C VAL A 59 43.08 -23.12 -19.70
N PRO A 60 43.34 -23.32 -21.01
CA PRO A 60 44.58 -24.00 -21.45
C PRO A 60 45.84 -23.24 -21.00
N ASP A 61 46.89 -23.98 -20.59
CA ASP A 61 48.18 -23.41 -20.18
C ASP A 61 49.09 -23.06 -21.36
N ASP A 62 48.76 -23.49 -22.55
CA ASP A 62 49.65 -23.44 -23.73
C ASP A 62 49.35 -22.29 -24.68
N ARG A 63 48.19 -21.59 -24.49
CA ARG A 63 47.73 -20.52 -25.39
C ARG A 63 46.89 -19.46 -24.70
N GLN A 64 46.88 -18.29 -25.30
CA GLN A 64 45.98 -17.21 -24.92
C GLN A 64 44.56 -17.54 -25.42
N VAL A 65 43.54 -17.31 -24.57
CA VAL A 65 42.13 -17.50 -24.91
C VAL A 65 41.36 -16.22 -24.69
N VAL A 66 40.25 -16.07 -25.37
CA VAL A 66 39.36 -14.93 -25.19
C VAL A 66 38.03 -15.43 -24.60
N VAL A 67 37.63 -14.83 -23.51
CA VAL A 67 36.32 -15.06 -22.90
C VAL A 67 35.42 -13.88 -23.17
N GLN A 68 34.10 -14.12 -23.13
CA GLN A 68 33.08 -13.09 -23.30
C GLN A 68 32.27 -13.00 -22.02
N GLY A 69 32.07 -11.77 -21.50
CA GLY A 69 31.18 -11.50 -20.39
C GLY A 69 29.92 -10.85 -20.87
N ALA A 70 28.80 -11.25 -20.29
CA ALA A 70 27.49 -10.69 -20.53
C ALA A 70 26.77 -10.47 -19.19
N TYR A 71 26.06 -9.36 -19.08
CA TYR A 71 25.19 -9.08 -17.96
C TYR A 71 23.96 -8.32 -18.48
N PRO A 72 22.75 -8.60 -17.98
CA PRO A 72 21.55 -7.90 -18.45
C PRO A 72 21.68 -6.38 -18.35
N GLY A 73 21.44 -5.68 -19.44
CA GLY A 73 21.58 -4.22 -19.50
C GLY A 73 23.00 -3.70 -19.77
N TYR A 74 24.00 -4.57 -19.96
CA TYR A 74 25.39 -4.20 -20.27
C TYR A 74 25.80 -4.63 -21.69
N GLU A 75 26.76 -3.92 -22.26
CA GLU A 75 27.42 -4.36 -23.50
C GLU A 75 28.28 -5.59 -23.23
N ASN A 76 28.23 -6.57 -24.13
CA ASN A 76 29.08 -7.77 -24.00
C ASN A 76 30.56 -7.40 -24.01
N GLY A 77 31.24 -7.70 -22.93
CA GLY A 77 32.66 -7.47 -22.79
C GLY A 77 33.47 -8.64 -23.39
N ARG A 78 34.70 -8.37 -23.77
CA ARG A 78 35.69 -9.40 -24.19
C ARG A 78 36.97 -9.23 -23.38
N LEU A 79 37.44 -10.31 -22.82
CA LEU A 79 38.67 -10.35 -22.03
C LEU A 79 39.66 -11.39 -22.61
N ALA A 80 40.83 -10.95 -22.86
CA ALA A 80 41.94 -11.86 -23.29
C ALA A 80 42.66 -12.38 -22.06
N ILE A 81 42.60 -13.65 -21.81
CA ILE A 81 43.33 -14.36 -20.75
C ILE A 81 44.71 -14.66 -21.22
N SER A 82 45.71 -13.92 -20.72
CA SER A 82 47.12 -14.08 -21.06
C SER A 82 47.77 -15.17 -20.23
N LEU A 83 48.84 -15.73 -20.73
CA LEU A 83 49.66 -16.72 -20.03
C LEU A 83 50.34 -16.11 -18.78
N GLY A 84 50.44 -16.89 -17.72
CA GLY A 84 51.19 -16.51 -16.51
C GLY A 84 50.49 -15.52 -15.56
N ARG A 85 49.17 -15.26 -15.75
CA ARG A 85 48.34 -14.53 -14.78
C ARG A 85 47.11 -15.34 -14.43
N ASP A 86 46.71 -15.35 -13.16
CA ASP A 86 45.61 -16.13 -12.63
C ASP A 86 44.41 -15.27 -12.19
N HIS A 87 44.58 -13.94 -12.22
CA HIS A 87 43.49 -12.97 -11.87
C HIS A 87 43.31 -11.93 -12.97
N PHE A 88 42.08 -11.74 -13.39
CA PHE A 88 41.68 -10.78 -14.43
C PHE A 88 40.45 -10.02 -14.02
N THR A 89 40.31 -8.79 -14.50
CA THR A 89 39.09 -7.98 -14.33
C THR A 89 38.45 -7.75 -15.68
N LEU A 90 37.15 -7.98 -15.77
CA LEU A 90 36.32 -7.65 -16.91
C LEU A 90 35.36 -6.56 -16.49
N ALA A 91 35.64 -5.34 -16.88
CA ALA A 91 34.73 -4.21 -16.66
C ALA A 91 33.71 -4.13 -17.79
N LEU A 92 32.44 -4.33 -17.48
CA LEU A 92 31.34 -4.22 -18.42
C LEU A 92 30.78 -2.79 -18.41
N HIS A 93 30.44 -2.30 -19.60
CA HIS A 93 29.85 -0.98 -19.78
C HIS A 93 28.35 -1.10 -19.99
N LEU A 94 27.56 -0.23 -19.35
CA LEU A 94 26.10 -0.21 -19.49
C LEU A 94 25.72 -0.07 -20.97
N SER A 95 24.93 -1.03 -21.44
CA SER A 95 24.47 -1.06 -22.82
C SER A 95 23.47 0.04 -23.09
N GLY A 96 23.67 0.77 -24.17
CA GLY A 96 22.66 1.68 -24.68
C GLY A 96 21.54 1.02 -25.49
N ILE A 97 21.32 -0.31 -25.43
CA ILE A 97 20.44 -1.07 -26.33
C ILE A 97 19.14 -1.51 -25.64
N MET A 98 18.16 -1.47 -26.33
CA MET A 98 16.72 -1.44 -26.36
C MET A 98 15.98 -2.66 -25.77
N GLU A 99 15.72 -2.68 -24.51
CA GLU A 99 14.50 -3.22 -23.91
C GLU A 99 14.12 -2.32 -22.75
N ASN A 100 12.99 -1.60 -22.79
CA ASN A 100 12.61 -0.64 -21.75
C ASN A 100 13.84 -0.02 -21.09
N ARG A 101 14.62 0.74 -21.84
CA ARG A 101 16.00 1.16 -21.55
C ARG A 101 16.24 1.54 -20.10
N GLU A 102 15.26 2.19 -19.49
CA GLU A 102 15.36 2.71 -18.15
C GLU A 102 15.18 1.59 -17.12
N LEU A 103 14.18 0.74 -17.27
CA LEU A 103 13.87 -0.34 -16.32
C LEU A 103 14.95 -1.43 -16.30
N VAL A 104 15.43 -1.86 -17.48
CA VAL A 104 16.47 -2.91 -17.55
C VAL A 104 17.82 -2.43 -17.03
N ILE A 105 18.18 -1.19 -17.33
CA ILE A 105 19.43 -0.59 -16.83
C ILE A 105 19.41 -0.45 -15.32
N GLU A 106 18.29 -0.01 -14.75
CA GLU A 106 18.16 0.16 -13.31
C GLU A 106 18.02 -1.17 -12.58
N ALA A 107 17.28 -2.11 -13.14
CA ALA A 107 17.14 -3.46 -12.60
C ALA A 107 18.48 -4.25 -12.57
N SER A 108 19.40 -3.94 -13.46
CA SER A 108 20.70 -4.59 -13.55
C SER A 108 21.71 -4.11 -12.50
N ARG A 109 21.40 -3.01 -11.80
CA ARG A 109 22.26 -2.48 -10.74
C ARG A 109 21.87 -3.07 -9.39
N PRO A 110 22.80 -3.69 -8.64
CA PRO A 110 22.52 -4.15 -7.28
C PRO A 110 22.13 -3.00 -6.36
N GLY A 111 21.06 -3.21 -5.57
CA GLY A 111 20.60 -2.23 -4.60
C GLY A 111 19.47 -1.34 -5.10
N VAL A 112 19.36 -0.15 -4.52
CA VAL A 112 18.43 0.90 -4.94
C VAL A 112 19.14 1.77 -5.96
N SER A 113 18.51 2.04 -7.09
CA SER A 113 19.04 2.94 -8.12
C SER A 113 17.97 3.96 -8.51
N GLU A 114 18.40 5.14 -8.84
CA GLU A 114 17.52 6.16 -9.39
C GLU A 114 17.68 6.22 -10.90
N SER A 115 16.58 6.49 -11.60
CA SER A 115 16.65 6.72 -13.03
C SER A 115 17.56 7.90 -13.34
N ARG A 116 18.17 7.91 -14.52
CA ARG A 116 19.02 9.03 -14.97
C ARG A 116 18.28 10.35 -14.99
N SER A 117 16.96 10.30 -15.11
CA SER A 117 16.07 11.46 -15.13
C SER A 117 15.50 11.86 -13.77
N GLY A 118 15.86 11.15 -12.68
CA GLY A 118 15.27 11.41 -11.35
C GLY A 118 13.76 11.16 -11.28
N ARG A 119 13.17 10.50 -12.29
CA ARG A 119 11.72 10.29 -12.39
C ARG A 119 11.21 9.12 -11.58
N SER A 120 12.09 8.18 -11.28
CA SER A 120 11.74 6.94 -10.62
C SER A 120 12.90 6.40 -9.80
N VAL A 121 12.56 5.60 -8.81
CA VAL A 121 13.50 4.87 -7.96
C VAL A 121 13.24 3.38 -8.15
N ALA A 122 14.25 2.63 -8.58
CA ALA A 122 14.17 1.19 -8.76
C ALA A 122 14.90 0.46 -7.63
N ILE A 123 14.33 -0.65 -7.18
CA ILE A 123 14.94 -1.58 -6.22
C ILE A 123 15.13 -2.91 -6.94
N SER A 124 16.36 -3.43 -6.91
CA SER A 124 16.66 -4.76 -7.45
C SER A 124 16.04 -5.88 -6.62
N GLY A 125 15.80 -7.04 -7.25
CA GLY A 125 15.24 -8.22 -6.58
C GLY A 125 15.98 -8.63 -5.31
N PRO A 126 17.32 -8.72 -5.29
CA PRO A 126 18.08 -9.03 -4.07
C PRO A 126 17.88 -8.01 -2.95
N GLU A 127 17.73 -6.72 -3.27
CA GLU A 127 17.48 -5.69 -2.27
C GLU A 127 16.03 -5.71 -1.78
N LEU A 128 15.08 -5.98 -2.68
CA LEU A 128 13.68 -6.21 -2.32
C LEU A 128 13.56 -7.39 -1.34
N ALA A 129 14.22 -8.50 -1.63
CA ALA A 129 14.22 -9.65 -0.74
C ALA A 129 14.80 -9.29 0.64
N ARG A 130 15.96 -8.64 0.69
CA ARG A 130 16.60 -8.25 1.97
C ARG A 130 15.74 -7.32 2.82
N THR A 131 15.11 -6.33 2.22
CA THR A 131 14.32 -5.33 2.95
C THR A 131 12.90 -5.83 3.27
N ALA A 132 12.28 -6.58 2.38
CA ALA A 132 10.96 -7.18 2.60
C ALA A 132 10.98 -8.27 3.68
N GLU A 133 12.08 -9.02 3.76
CA GLU A 133 12.26 -10.13 4.70
C GLU A 133 12.50 -9.72 6.16
N ILE A 134 12.65 -8.43 6.47
CA ILE A 134 12.78 -7.97 7.86
C ILE A 134 11.43 -8.14 8.58
N GLY A 135 10.32 -8.05 7.85
CA GLY A 135 8.98 -8.17 8.37
C GLY A 135 8.55 -9.58 8.77
N ILE A 136 7.52 -9.66 9.61
CA ILE A 136 6.89 -10.95 9.98
C ILE A 136 6.20 -11.58 8.78
N ILE A 137 5.74 -10.77 7.83
CA ILE A 137 5.26 -11.16 6.49
C ILE A 137 6.18 -10.51 5.47
N GLU A 138 6.78 -11.34 4.62
CA GLU A 138 7.60 -10.86 3.50
C GLU A 138 6.69 -10.15 2.49
N ASP A 139 6.91 -8.85 2.30
CA ASP A 139 6.10 -7.99 1.43
C ASP A 139 6.95 -6.94 0.72
N VAL A 140 6.88 -6.91 -0.60
CA VAL A 140 7.58 -5.94 -1.46
C VAL A 140 7.19 -4.50 -1.13
N MET A 141 5.92 -4.25 -0.79
CA MET A 141 5.47 -2.89 -0.45
C MET A 141 6.14 -2.36 0.82
N THR A 142 6.59 -3.23 1.71
CA THR A 142 7.40 -2.80 2.86
C THR A 142 8.72 -2.14 2.43
N SER A 143 9.36 -2.63 1.37
CA SER A 143 10.55 -2.00 0.79
C SER A 143 10.22 -0.68 0.09
N ILE A 144 9.11 -0.63 -0.64
CA ILE A 144 8.66 0.57 -1.36
C ILE A 144 8.34 1.71 -0.39
N LYS A 145 7.74 1.42 0.78
CA LYS A 145 7.44 2.43 1.81
C LYS A 145 8.67 3.15 2.37
N LEU A 146 9.87 2.60 2.19
CA LEU A 146 11.13 3.18 2.66
C LEU A 146 11.77 4.15 1.65
N LEU A 147 11.21 4.27 0.45
CA LEU A 147 11.72 5.14 -0.62
C LEU A 147 11.35 6.61 -0.37
N PRO A 148 12.10 7.56 -0.97
CA PRO A 148 11.71 8.96 -0.95
C PRO A 148 10.38 9.19 -1.65
N GLY A 149 9.63 10.21 -1.25
CA GLY A 149 8.33 10.53 -1.81
C GLY A 149 7.17 9.65 -1.32
N VAL A 150 7.45 8.67 -0.43
CA VAL A 150 6.46 7.73 0.09
C VAL A 150 6.08 8.08 1.52
N GLY A 151 4.79 8.26 1.77
CA GLY A 151 4.25 8.52 3.10
C GLY A 151 4.09 7.22 3.91
N TYR A 152 4.45 7.24 5.18
CA TYR A 152 4.24 6.11 6.08
C TYR A 152 2.75 5.86 6.29
N SER A 153 2.30 4.64 6.06
CA SER A 153 0.90 4.25 6.12
C SER A 153 0.55 3.28 7.26
N GLY A 154 1.53 2.91 8.08
CA GLY A 154 1.35 1.91 9.14
C GLY A 154 1.96 0.55 8.79
N MET A 155 2.00 -0.36 9.77
CA MET A 155 2.62 -1.68 9.63
C MET A 155 1.82 -2.59 8.66
N PHE A 156 0.51 -2.69 8.87
CA PHE A 156 -0.41 -3.50 8.06
C PHE A 156 -1.20 -2.63 7.06
N ASN A 157 -0.52 -1.80 6.32
CA ASN A 157 -1.10 -1.03 5.23
C ASN A 157 -0.10 -0.96 4.07
N ALA A 158 -0.37 -1.73 3.01
CA ALA A 158 0.45 -1.81 1.81
C ALA A 158 0.13 -0.72 0.79
N MET A 159 -0.79 0.19 1.09
CA MET A 159 -1.21 1.29 0.22
C MET A 159 -0.65 2.63 0.71
N PRO A 160 0.57 3.02 0.33
CA PRO A 160 1.15 4.28 0.78
C PRO A 160 0.65 5.47 -0.02
N SER A 161 0.61 6.63 0.60
CA SER A 161 0.48 7.91 -0.12
C SER A 161 1.77 8.25 -0.85
N ILE A 162 1.69 8.60 -2.12
CA ILE A 162 2.84 9.00 -2.93
C ILE A 162 2.82 10.51 -3.14
N ARG A 163 3.82 11.21 -2.56
CA ARG A 163 3.92 12.68 -2.62
C ARG A 163 2.58 13.36 -2.30
N GLY A 164 1.91 12.91 -1.21
CA GLY A 164 0.66 13.48 -0.75
C GLY A 164 -0.57 13.19 -1.63
N GLY A 165 -0.46 12.32 -2.60
CA GLY A 165 -1.61 11.80 -3.36
C GLY A 165 -2.39 10.76 -2.57
N ASP A 166 -3.63 10.51 -2.97
CA ASP A 166 -4.46 9.48 -2.37
C ASP A 166 -3.80 8.09 -2.52
N PRO A 167 -3.78 7.25 -1.48
CA PRO A 167 -3.28 5.87 -1.62
C PRO A 167 -3.98 5.06 -2.73
N GLY A 168 -5.26 5.30 -3.00
CA GLY A 168 -6.00 4.71 -4.11
C GLY A 168 -5.56 5.19 -5.49
N ASP A 169 -4.81 6.29 -5.58
CA ASP A 169 -4.24 6.78 -6.84
C ASP A 169 -2.87 6.14 -7.20
N LEU A 170 -2.36 5.20 -6.40
CA LEU A 170 -1.16 4.42 -6.74
C LEU A 170 -1.55 3.25 -7.64
N GLU A 171 -1.02 3.22 -8.84
CA GLU A 171 -1.26 2.13 -9.79
C GLU A 171 -0.11 1.13 -9.79
N ALA A 172 -0.43 -0.16 -9.77
CA ALA A 172 0.55 -1.23 -9.84
C ALA A 172 0.47 -1.97 -11.19
N VAL A 173 1.61 -2.13 -11.84
CA VAL A 173 1.74 -2.76 -13.15
C VAL A 173 2.75 -3.90 -13.07
N LEU A 174 2.36 -5.11 -13.44
CA LEU A 174 3.24 -6.26 -13.56
C LEU A 174 3.45 -6.60 -15.05
N ASP A 175 4.70 -6.48 -15.52
CA ASP A 175 5.07 -6.74 -16.92
C ASP A 175 4.15 -6.06 -17.95
N GLY A 176 3.72 -4.82 -17.67
CA GLY A 176 2.83 -4.04 -18.53
C GLY A 176 1.33 -4.26 -18.33
N PHE A 177 0.92 -5.14 -17.42
CA PHE A 177 -0.47 -5.40 -17.06
C PHE A 177 -0.87 -4.67 -15.78
N TYR A 178 -1.96 -3.89 -15.81
CA TYR A 178 -2.50 -3.19 -14.65
C TYR A 178 -3.25 -4.14 -13.74
N LEU A 179 -2.91 -4.15 -12.45
CA LEU A 179 -3.48 -5.04 -11.46
C LEU A 179 -4.53 -4.30 -10.63
N ALA A 180 -5.77 -4.81 -10.65
CA ALA A 180 -6.81 -4.30 -9.77
C ALA A 180 -6.59 -4.81 -8.34
N ARG A 181 -6.41 -3.90 -7.38
CA ARG A 181 -6.31 -4.20 -5.93
C ARG A 181 -5.35 -5.35 -5.59
N PRO A 182 -4.05 -5.26 -5.90
CA PRO A 182 -3.10 -6.36 -5.69
C PRO A 182 -2.71 -6.49 -4.21
N TYR A 183 -3.70 -6.67 -3.33
CA TYR A 183 -3.51 -6.67 -1.88
C TYR A 183 -4.31 -7.77 -1.21
N HIS A 184 -3.73 -8.34 -0.15
CA HIS A 184 -4.39 -9.15 0.85
C HIS A 184 -4.97 -8.27 1.96
N TRP A 185 -6.01 -8.74 2.64
CA TRP A 185 -6.70 -8.05 3.75
C TRP A 185 -7.11 -6.62 3.42
N GLY A 186 -7.67 -6.41 2.21
CA GLY A 186 -8.18 -5.11 1.78
C GLY A 186 -7.15 -3.99 1.69
N GLY A 187 -5.87 -4.31 1.62
CA GLY A 187 -4.78 -3.33 1.59
C GLY A 187 -3.70 -3.54 2.64
N GLY A 188 -3.81 -4.58 3.47
CA GLY A 188 -2.88 -4.83 4.57
C GLY A 188 -1.50 -5.30 4.12
N VAL A 189 -1.43 -6.18 3.13
CA VAL A 189 -0.21 -6.79 2.59
C VAL A 189 -0.34 -6.90 1.07
N SER A 190 0.74 -6.72 0.32
CA SER A 190 0.69 -6.92 -1.13
C SER A 190 0.78 -8.39 -1.53
N ILE A 191 0.34 -8.69 -2.76
CA ILE A 191 0.45 -10.04 -3.34
C ILE A 191 1.85 -10.37 -3.85
N PHE A 192 2.76 -9.41 -3.86
CA PHE A 192 4.06 -9.52 -4.50
C PHE A 192 5.07 -10.24 -3.60
N ASP A 193 5.47 -11.44 -3.99
CA ASP A 193 6.55 -12.16 -3.32
C ASP A 193 7.91 -11.73 -3.88
N PRO A 194 8.88 -11.31 -3.03
CA PRO A 194 10.19 -10.82 -3.47
C PRO A 194 10.96 -11.81 -4.35
N LYS A 195 10.73 -13.12 -4.19
CA LYS A 195 11.44 -14.16 -4.96
C LYS A 195 10.93 -14.32 -6.39
N MET A 196 9.72 -13.84 -6.68
CA MET A 196 9.12 -13.86 -8.02
C MET A 196 9.38 -12.57 -8.81
N ILE A 197 10.09 -11.61 -8.22
CA ILE A 197 10.30 -10.28 -8.77
C ILE A 197 11.78 -10.05 -9.03
N SER A 198 12.13 -9.59 -10.23
CA SER A 198 13.49 -9.17 -10.58
C SER A 198 13.77 -7.74 -10.16
N SER A 199 12.76 -6.86 -10.25
CA SER A 199 12.86 -5.47 -9.79
C SER A 199 11.48 -4.85 -9.59
N ALA A 200 11.43 -3.81 -8.74
CA ALA A 200 10.30 -2.92 -8.62
C ALA A 200 10.78 -1.48 -8.81
N GLN A 201 10.06 -0.72 -9.62
CA GLN A 201 10.34 0.68 -9.90
C GLN A 201 9.17 1.54 -9.50
N LEU A 202 9.38 2.45 -8.56
CA LEU A 202 8.40 3.46 -8.17
C LEU A 202 8.65 4.75 -8.94
N SER A 203 7.70 5.14 -9.76
CA SER A 203 7.67 6.43 -10.44
C SER A 203 6.76 7.39 -9.70
N HIS A 204 7.32 8.41 -9.07
CA HIS A 204 6.61 9.40 -8.26
C HIS A 204 6.68 10.84 -8.83
N GLY A 205 7.37 11.01 -9.95
CA GLY A 205 7.50 12.28 -10.67
C GLY A 205 6.71 12.33 -11.96
N VAL A 206 7.32 12.88 -13.00
CA VAL A 206 6.73 12.92 -14.34
C VAL A 206 7.17 11.68 -15.11
N PHE A 207 6.43 10.57 -14.92
CA PHE A 207 6.73 9.30 -15.59
C PHE A 207 6.28 9.29 -17.07
N SER A 208 6.79 8.31 -17.82
CA SER A 208 6.60 8.17 -19.26
C SER A 208 5.13 8.14 -19.69
N THR A 209 4.84 8.65 -20.88
CA THR A 209 3.50 8.57 -21.48
C THR A 209 3.05 7.15 -21.83
N ARG A 210 3.95 6.16 -21.73
CA ARG A 210 3.62 4.72 -21.85
C ARG A 210 2.53 4.29 -20.89
N TYR A 211 2.46 4.94 -19.72
CA TYR A 211 1.55 4.59 -18.64
C TYR A 211 0.57 5.71 -18.33
N GLY A 212 -0.63 5.33 -17.94
CA GLY A 212 -1.71 6.21 -17.52
C GLY A 212 -2.42 5.63 -16.29
N HIS A 213 -3.69 5.94 -16.16
CA HIS A 213 -4.61 5.46 -15.11
C HIS A 213 -4.22 5.85 -13.67
N THR A 214 -3.20 6.67 -13.48
CA THR A 214 -2.79 7.18 -12.17
C THR A 214 -2.46 8.66 -12.24
N ILE A 215 -2.76 9.39 -11.16
CA ILE A 215 -2.40 10.81 -10.96
C ILE A 215 -1.39 11.01 -9.82
N SER A 216 -1.02 9.95 -9.11
CA SER A 216 -0.13 10.01 -7.94
C SER A 216 1.21 9.33 -8.17
N GLY A 217 1.22 8.02 -8.30
CA GLY A 217 2.42 7.22 -8.48
C GLY A 217 2.17 5.98 -9.31
N LEU A 218 3.22 5.46 -9.93
CA LEU A 218 3.20 4.23 -10.70
C LEU A 218 4.23 3.27 -10.12
N LEU A 219 3.81 2.07 -9.76
CA LEU A 219 4.68 0.98 -9.34
C LEU A 219 4.79 -0.04 -10.47
N GLU A 220 5.91 -0.03 -11.17
CA GLU A 220 6.23 -1.00 -12.19
C GLU A 220 7.00 -2.17 -11.58
N ILE A 221 6.47 -3.37 -11.75
CA ILE A 221 7.04 -4.61 -11.24
C ILE A 221 7.41 -5.47 -12.42
N THR A 222 8.64 -5.98 -12.42
CA THR A 222 9.12 -6.91 -13.41
C THR A 222 9.24 -8.30 -12.79
N SER A 223 8.64 -9.30 -13.42
CA SER A 223 8.73 -10.67 -12.96
C SER A 223 10.15 -11.24 -13.15
N LYS A 224 10.56 -12.12 -12.23
CA LYS A 224 11.81 -12.87 -12.37
C LYS A 224 11.64 -13.92 -13.46
N LYS A 225 12.61 -14.02 -14.36
CA LYS A 225 12.68 -15.09 -15.38
C LYS A 225 13.39 -16.30 -14.78
N ALA A 226 12.88 -17.49 -15.05
CA ALA A 226 13.55 -18.73 -14.65
C ALA A 226 14.86 -18.92 -15.42
N ASP A 227 15.88 -19.46 -14.75
CA ASP A 227 17.13 -19.83 -15.41
C ASP A 227 16.87 -20.94 -16.44
N PRO A 228 17.37 -20.80 -17.68
CA PRO A 228 17.19 -21.82 -18.71
C PRO A 228 18.06 -23.08 -18.52
N THR A 229 19.00 -23.07 -17.58
CA THR A 229 20.04 -24.09 -17.44
C THR A 229 20.07 -24.79 -16.09
N GLU A 230 19.74 -24.07 -15.01
CA GLU A 230 19.82 -24.61 -13.64
C GLU A 230 18.44 -24.72 -12.99
N MET A 231 18.24 -25.74 -12.19
CA MET A 231 17.10 -25.91 -11.32
C MET A 231 17.41 -25.24 -9.96
N GLU A 232 16.48 -24.42 -9.48
CA GLU A 232 16.55 -23.81 -8.15
C GLU A 232 15.37 -24.27 -7.32
N LEU A 233 15.60 -24.60 -6.05
CA LEU A 233 14.56 -24.92 -5.09
C LEU A 233 14.83 -24.18 -3.80
N ASP A 234 13.92 -23.28 -3.42
CA ASP A 234 13.95 -22.62 -2.13
C ASP A 234 12.79 -23.07 -1.26
N VAL A 235 13.09 -23.42 -0.03
CA VAL A 235 12.10 -23.72 1.00
C VAL A 235 12.29 -22.79 2.19
N GLY A 236 11.26 -22.05 2.54
CA GLY A 236 11.25 -21.15 3.67
C GLY A 236 10.29 -21.62 4.76
N LEU A 237 10.71 -21.48 6.01
CA LEU A 237 9.87 -21.71 7.17
C LEU A 237 10.15 -20.61 8.20
N SER A 238 9.12 -19.88 8.60
CA SER A 238 9.21 -18.82 9.60
C SER A 238 8.21 -19.08 10.74
N THR A 239 8.16 -18.19 11.70
CA THR A 239 7.12 -18.26 12.76
C THR A 239 5.71 -18.01 12.25
N SER A 240 5.56 -17.42 11.05
CA SER A 240 4.26 -16.98 10.51
C SER A 240 3.85 -17.70 9.23
N ALA A 241 4.81 -18.19 8.43
CA ALA A 241 4.53 -18.71 7.10
C ALA A 241 5.51 -19.81 6.67
N ALA A 242 5.03 -20.65 5.75
CA ALA A 242 5.86 -21.56 4.98
C ALA A 242 5.79 -21.18 3.50
N SER A 243 6.91 -21.27 2.81
CA SER A 243 7.02 -20.96 1.38
C SER A 243 7.85 -22.00 0.64
N ILE A 244 7.54 -22.20 -0.63
CA ILE A 244 8.31 -23.00 -1.56
C ILE A 244 8.43 -22.23 -2.87
N ASN A 245 9.63 -22.16 -3.43
CA ASN A 245 9.88 -21.62 -4.75
C ASN A 245 10.69 -22.65 -5.54
N LEU A 246 10.20 -23.00 -6.70
CA LEU A 246 10.81 -23.96 -7.61
C LEU A 246 11.00 -23.30 -8.97
N SER A 247 12.24 -23.22 -9.44
CA SER A 247 12.60 -22.85 -10.81
C SER A 247 13.09 -24.06 -11.54
N TYR A 248 12.55 -24.34 -12.71
CA TYR A 248 12.89 -25.50 -13.52
C TYR A 248 13.21 -25.09 -14.97
N PRO A 249 14.38 -25.46 -15.51
CA PRO A 249 14.77 -25.09 -16.86
C PRO A 249 13.96 -25.84 -17.94
N LEU A 250 13.64 -25.15 -19.04
CA LEU A 250 12.91 -25.67 -20.18
C LEU A 250 13.80 -25.68 -21.44
N PHE A 251 14.31 -26.85 -21.76
CA PHE A 251 15.04 -27.10 -23.03
C PHE A 251 16.21 -26.15 -23.32
N GLY A 252 16.78 -25.52 -22.28
CA GLY A 252 17.88 -24.55 -22.42
C GLY A 252 17.49 -23.25 -23.11
N LYS A 253 16.18 -22.93 -23.22
CA LYS A 253 15.66 -21.74 -23.88
C LYS A 253 14.70 -20.92 -23.02
N GLY A 254 14.49 -21.34 -21.80
CA GLY A 254 13.62 -20.69 -20.84
C GLY A 254 13.37 -21.60 -19.65
N GLY A 255 12.41 -21.25 -18.81
CA GLY A 255 12.08 -22.04 -17.65
C GLY A 255 10.71 -21.75 -17.10
N ILE A 256 10.33 -22.47 -16.07
CA ILE A 256 9.10 -22.29 -15.30
C ILE A 256 9.49 -22.09 -13.85
N MET A 257 8.88 -21.10 -13.21
CA MET A 257 8.95 -20.86 -11.76
C MET A 257 7.59 -21.07 -11.14
N PHE A 258 7.56 -21.76 -10.02
CA PHE A 258 6.38 -21.93 -9.18
C PHE A 258 6.69 -21.42 -7.78
N MET A 259 5.77 -20.66 -7.21
CA MET A 259 5.81 -20.21 -5.83
C MET A 259 4.52 -20.66 -5.12
N GLY A 260 4.66 -21.17 -3.90
CA GLY A 260 3.57 -21.41 -2.98
C GLY A 260 3.90 -20.82 -1.61
N LYS A 261 2.96 -20.10 -1.01
CA LYS A 261 3.11 -19.50 0.31
C LYS A 261 1.83 -19.66 1.11
N VAL A 262 1.96 -20.09 2.35
CA VAL A 262 0.84 -20.23 3.27
C VAL A 262 1.26 -19.70 4.65
N THR A 263 0.39 -18.91 5.27
CA THR A 263 0.51 -18.58 6.69
C THR A 263 -0.15 -19.68 7.52
N TYR A 264 0.30 -19.84 8.77
CA TYR A 264 -0.29 -20.78 9.72
C TYR A 264 -0.52 -20.13 11.08
N TRP A 265 -1.05 -18.90 11.05
CA TRP A 265 -1.41 -18.16 12.25
C TRP A 265 -2.53 -18.83 13.05
N ASP A 266 -3.32 -19.68 12.41
CA ASP A 266 -4.26 -20.59 13.06
C ASP A 266 -3.61 -21.44 14.17
N LEU A 267 -2.40 -21.94 13.95
CA LEU A 267 -1.63 -22.65 14.98
C LEU A 267 -1.26 -21.73 16.16
N LEU A 268 -0.87 -20.48 15.87
CA LEU A 268 -0.52 -19.50 16.89
C LEU A 268 -1.76 -19.09 17.70
N VAL A 269 -2.86 -18.78 17.02
CA VAL A 269 -4.14 -18.43 17.65
C VAL A 269 -4.65 -19.58 18.48
N TRP A 270 -4.67 -20.81 17.95
CA TRP A 270 -5.08 -22.00 18.69
C TRP A 270 -4.24 -22.24 19.94
N THR A 271 -2.91 -22.03 19.85
CA THR A 271 -2.00 -22.15 21.00
C THR A 271 -2.32 -21.08 22.05
N ALA A 272 -2.52 -19.84 21.65
CA ALA A 272 -2.83 -18.73 22.53
C ALA A 272 -4.21 -18.88 23.19
N GLN A 273 -5.22 -19.37 22.46
CA GLN A 273 -6.53 -19.74 23.00
C GLN A 273 -6.42 -20.86 24.04
N GLY A 274 -5.53 -21.85 23.79
CA GLY A 274 -5.24 -22.90 24.76
C GLY A 274 -4.62 -22.37 26.05
N ILE A 275 -3.72 -21.40 25.95
CA ILE A 275 -3.11 -20.71 27.08
C ILE A 275 -4.14 -19.86 27.84
N SER A 276 -4.98 -19.11 27.15
CA SER A 276 -6.06 -18.32 27.76
C SER A 276 -7.00 -19.20 28.59
N LYS A 277 -7.44 -20.33 28.02
CA LYS A 277 -8.29 -21.29 28.73
C LYS A 277 -7.62 -21.89 29.99
N ALA A 278 -6.28 -22.01 29.99
CA ALA A 278 -5.50 -22.50 31.12
C ALA A 278 -5.22 -21.43 32.19
N ALA A 279 -5.29 -20.13 31.82
CA ALA A 279 -5.04 -19.01 32.72
C ALA A 279 -6.17 -17.96 32.56
N PRO A 280 -7.39 -18.26 33.03
CA PRO A 280 -8.53 -17.38 32.87
C PRO A 280 -8.36 -16.08 33.66
N GLY A 281 -8.95 -14.98 33.14
CA GLY A 281 -8.94 -13.66 33.81
C GLY A 281 -7.84 -12.72 33.32
N ASN A 282 -7.22 -13.00 32.20
CA ASN A 282 -6.32 -12.06 31.52
C ASN A 282 -7.04 -11.45 30.32
N GLU A 283 -7.52 -10.22 30.42
CA GLU A 283 -8.31 -9.53 29.40
C GLU A 283 -7.68 -9.56 28.00
N THR A 284 -6.34 -9.43 27.92
CA THR A 284 -5.61 -9.50 26.63
C THR A 284 -5.68 -10.89 26.00
N LEU A 285 -5.64 -11.95 26.80
CA LEU A 285 -5.76 -13.32 26.31
C LEU A 285 -7.21 -13.68 26.01
N ASP A 286 -8.16 -13.08 26.70
CA ASP A 286 -9.59 -13.32 26.47
C ASP A 286 -10.04 -12.76 25.10
N LEU A 287 -9.43 -11.67 24.66
CA LEU A 287 -9.66 -11.12 23.31
C LEU A 287 -9.26 -12.10 22.20
N ILE A 288 -8.24 -12.93 22.41
CA ILE A 288 -7.81 -13.95 21.44
C ILE A 288 -8.88 -15.02 21.25
N ASN A 289 -9.72 -15.27 22.27
CA ASN A 289 -10.83 -16.21 22.16
C ASN A 289 -11.93 -15.72 21.21
N ALA A 290 -11.99 -14.43 20.92
CA ALA A 290 -12.91 -13.85 19.94
C ALA A 290 -12.53 -14.16 18.49
N VAL A 291 -11.30 -14.58 18.22
CA VAL A 291 -10.89 -14.95 16.87
C VAL A 291 -11.58 -16.25 16.47
N SER A 292 -12.57 -16.17 15.57
CA SER A 292 -13.31 -17.32 15.01
C SER A 292 -12.55 -17.94 13.84
N THR A 293 -12.01 -17.11 12.95
CA THR A 293 -11.14 -17.50 11.84
C THR A 293 -9.80 -16.77 12.00
N ALA A 294 -8.73 -17.52 12.25
CA ALA A 294 -7.40 -16.90 12.35
C ALA A 294 -7.03 -16.22 11.05
N PRO A 295 -6.34 -15.08 11.09
CA PRO A 295 -5.88 -14.42 9.89
C PRO A 295 -5.05 -15.39 9.03
N TYR A 296 -5.37 -15.52 7.75
CA TYR A 296 -4.62 -16.37 6.83
C TYR A 296 -4.34 -15.68 5.51
N ILE A 297 -3.22 -16.06 4.89
CA ILE A 297 -2.86 -15.77 3.50
C ILE A 297 -2.41 -17.08 2.86
N ARG A 298 -2.94 -17.36 1.68
CA ARG A 298 -2.57 -18.50 0.85
C ARG A 298 -2.35 -17.98 -0.56
N SER A 299 -1.16 -18.19 -1.10
CA SER A 299 -0.79 -17.66 -2.42
C SER A 299 -0.09 -18.74 -3.23
N ALA A 300 -0.37 -18.76 -4.52
CA ALA A 300 0.34 -19.55 -5.51
C ALA A 300 0.61 -18.68 -6.74
N ALA A 301 1.83 -18.70 -7.25
CA ALA A 301 2.19 -18.01 -8.47
C ALA A 301 2.93 -18.94 -9.42
N LEU A 302 2.75 -18.69 -10.71
CA LEU A 302 3.44 -19.37 -11.78
C LEU A 302 4.02 -18.32 -12.73
N SER A 303 5.31 -18.43 -13.04
CA SER A 303 5.94 -17.65 -14.10
C SER A 303 6.63 -18.58 -15.07
N ALA A 304 6.50 -18.33 -16.36
CA ALA A 304 7.21 -19.08 -17.38
C ALA A 304 7.72 -18.14 -18.45
N ASN A 305 8.92 -18.41 -18.91
CA ASN A 305 9.53 -17.69 -20.04
C ASN A 305 10.09 -18.71 -21.03
N TYR A 306 9.94 -18.41 -22.30
CA TYR A 306 10.46 -19.28 -23.35
C TYR A 306 10.87 -18.49 -24.59
N ARG A 307 12.11 -18.64 -25.01
CA ARG A 307 12.68 -17.98 -26.19
C ARG A 307 12.62 -18.95 -27.37
N PHE A 308 11.68 -18.73 -28.28
CA PHE A 308 11.52 -19.54 -29.50
C PHE A 308 12.69 -19.36 -30.46
N THR A 309 13.05 -18.10 -30.67
CA THR A 309 14.21 -17.69 -31.48
C THR A 309 14.98 -16.61 -30.72
N THR A 310 16.11 -16.14 -31.25
CA THR A 310 16.85 -14.99 -30.68
C THR A 310 15.99 -13.73 -30.55
N ASP A 311 14.95 -13.63 -31.39
CA ASP A 311 14.17 -12.41 -31.54
C ASP A 311 12.74 -12.53 -31.07
N LEU A 312 12.30 -13.74 -30.62
CA LEU A 312 10.92 -14.00 -30.19
C LEU A 312 10.89 -14.71 -28.84
N GLU A 313 10.36 -14.03 -27.84
CA GLU A 313 10.20 -14.53 -26.47
C GLU A 313 8.73 -14.45 -26.02
N LEU A 314 8.25 -15.49 -25.37
CA LEU A 314 6.96 -15.57 -24.68
C LEU A 314 7.19 -15.56 -23.18
N THR A 315 6.43 -14.75 -22.46
CA THR A 315 6.32 -14.76 -20.99
C THR A 315 4.89 -15.06 -20.57
N LEU A 316 4.73 -15.86 -19.54
CA LEU A 316 3.43 -16.17 -18.94
C LEU A 316 3.54 -15.97 -17.43
N ASN A 317 2.63 -15.22 -16.85
CA ASN A 317 2.53 -15.02 -15.40
C ASN A 317 1.12 -15.32 -14.94
N GLY A 318 0.98 -16.04 -13.84
CA GLY A 318 -0.28 -16.35 -13.21
C GLY A 318 -0.16 -16.28 -11.70
N PHE A 319 -1.21 -15.84 -11.06
CA PHE A 319 -1.30 -15.73 -9.61
C PHE A 319 -2.70 -16.14 -9.15
N PHE A 320 -2.76 -16.80 -8.03
CA PHE A 320 -3.97 -17.04 -7.26
C PHE A 320 -3.68 -16.85 -5.78
N GLY A 321 -4.52 -16.07 -5.12
CA GLY A 321 -4.42 -15.80 -3.70
C GLY A 321 -5.76 -15.82 -3.01
N SER A 322 -5.76 -16.21 -1.75
CA SER A 322 -6.90 -16.05 -0.85
C SER A 322 -6.41 -15.63 0.52
N ASP A 323 -7.20 -14.82 1.17
CA ASP A 323 -6.96 -14.35 2.53
C ASP A 323 -8.28 -14.17 3.27
N GLY A 324 -8.21 -14.13 4.59
CA GLY A 324 -9.39 -13.92 5.40
C GLY A 324 -9.06 -13.79 6.87
N VAL A 325 -10.04 -13.32 7.62
CA VAL A 325 -10.03 -13.20 9.08
C VAL A 325 -11.45 -13.14 9.58
N GLY A 326 -11.71 -13.77 10.73
CA GLY A 326 -13.01 -13.71 11.38
C GLY A 326 -12.87 -13.50 12.88
N ALA A 327 -13.83 -12.82 13.46
CA ALA A 327 -13.93 -12.62 14.90
C ALA A 327 -15.38 -12.78 15.34
N SER A 328 -15.59 -13.51 16.41
CA SER A 328 -16.87 -13.65 17.08
C SER A 328 -16.69 -13.37 18.55
N TYR A 329 -17.28 -12.29 19.00
CA TYR A 329 -17.14 -11.85 20.38
C TYR A 329 -18.51 -11.69 21.00
N ASN A 330 -18.69 -12.30 22.15
CA ASN A 330 -19.89 -12.14 22.94
C ASN A 330 -19.48 -11.89 24.40
N THR A 331 -19.83 -10.73 24.90
CA THR A 331 -19.58 -10.36 26.29
C THR A 331 -20.84 -9.85 26.94
N SER A 332 -21.04 -10.26 28.19
CA SER A 332 -22.03 -9.64 29.06
C SER A 332 -21.30 -8.71 30.03
N TYR A 333 -21.84 -7.55 30.25
CA TYR A 333 -21.36 -6.61 31.24
C TYR A 333 -22.42 -6.41 32.32
N ASP A 334 -21.92 -6.34 33.54
CA ASP A 334 -22.71 -6.06 34.73
C ASP A 334 -22.19 -4.77 35.38
N GLU A 335 -23.04 -4.08 36.08
CA GLU A 335 -22.93 -2.80 36.83
C GLU A 335 -21.63 -1.97 36.79
N ASP A 336 -20.45 -2.57 36.66
CA ASP A 336 -19.17 -1.87 36.78
C ASP A 336 -18.44 -1.62 35.43
N GLY A 337 -19.00 -2.09 34.29
CA GLY A 337 -18.11 -2.34 33.14
C GLY A 337 -17.98 -1.24 32.10
N LEU A 338 -19.02 -0.53 31.71
CA LEU A 338 -18.94 0.33 30.50
C LEU A 338 -18.81 1.83 30.76
N LEU A 339 -19.28 2.33 31.86
CA LEU A 339 -19.31 3.78 32.16
C LEU A 339 -18.57 4.16 33.46
N GLY A 340 -17.73 3.30 33.99
CA GLY A 340 -16.90 3.57 35.20
C GLY A 340 -17.70 4.03 36.42
N GLY A 341 -17.62 3.28 37.49
CA GLY A 341 -18.42 3.31 38.73
C GLY A 341 -18.68 4.62 39.48
N GLU A 342 -18.39 5.79 38.92
CA GLU A 342 -18.72 7.08 39.56
C GLU A 342 -20.07 7.66 39.09
N VAL A 343 -20.63 7.18 37.98
CA VAL A 343 -21.88 7.72 37.40
C VAL A 343 -23.11 6.93 37.87
N ALA A 344 -22.96 5.66 38.13
CA ALA A 344 -24.11 4.75 38.30
C ALA A 344 -24.61 4.58 39.74
N GLY A 345 -23.86 4.82 40.78
CA GLY A 345 -24.34 4.59 42.16
C GLY A 345 -24.84 3.14 42.35
N ASP A 346 -25.95 2.93 43.03
CA ASP A 346 -26.65 1.63 43.14
C ASP A 346 -27.41 1.20 41.88
N ASP A 347 -27.31 1.99 40.78
CA ASP A 347 -28.04 1.82 39.54
C ASP A 347 -27.01 1.54 38.41
N GLY A 348 -27.22 0.49 37.63
CA GLY A 348 -26.24 -0.04 36.71
C GLY A 348 -26.76 -0.21 35.30
N ILE A 349 -25.83 -0.37 34.37
CA ILE A 349 -26.10 -0.81 33.00
C ILE A 349 -25.63 -2.25 32.90
N SER A 350 -26.56 -3.14 32.62
CA SER A 350 -26.26 -4.53 32.33
C SER A 350 -26.68 -4.87 30.89
N GLY A 351 -25.99 -5.82 30.30
CA GLY A 351 -26.35 -6.21 28.95
C GLY A 351 -25.36 -7.19 28.32
N SER A 352 -25.56 -7.42 27.04
CA SER A 352 -24.64 -8.23 26.23
C SER A 352 -24.38 -7.53 24.90
N VAL A 353 -23.15 -7.65 24.44
CA VAL A 353 -22.75 -7.25 23.08
C VAL A 353 -22.25 -8.50 22.38
N ALA A 354 -22.90 -8.84 21.28
CA ALA A 354 -22.41 -9.87 20.37
C ALA A 354 -21.93 -9.19 19.07
N MET A 355 -20.73 -9.52 18.66
CA MET A 355 -20.12 -9.06 17.42
C MET A 355 -19.64 -10.27 16.64
N ASP A 356 -20.11 -10.42 15.43
CA ASP A 356 -19.60 -11.38 14.47
C ASP A 356 -19.08 -10.62 13.26
N PHE A 357 -17.88 -10.98 12.85
CA PHE A 357 -17.25 -10.43 11.65
C PHE A 357 -16.52 -11.54 10.92
N ASP A 358 -16.76 -11.64 9.62
CA ASP A 358 -16.05 -12.57 8.75
C ASP A 358 -15.68 -11.87 7.44
N TYR A 359 -14.43 -12.02 7.04
CA TYR A 359 -13.86 -11.37 5.86
C TYR A 359 -13.09 -12.40 5.04
N HIS A 360 -13.39 -12.47 3.76
CA HIS A 360 -12.68 -13.29 2.79
C HIS A 360 -12.36 -12.48 1.54
N ASN A 361 -11.18 -12.70 1.00
CA ASN A 361 -10.78 -12.14 -0.28
C ASN A 361 -10.18 -13.23 -1.16
N TYR A 362 -10.61 -13.28 -2.41
CA TYR A 362 -10.10 -14.14 -3.46
C TYR A 362 -9.61 -13.29 -4.61
N GLN A 363 -8.41 -13.57 -5.10
CA GLN A 363 -7.87 -12.81 -6.20
C GLN A 363 -7.00 -13.67 -7.10
N GLY A 364 -6.95 -13.33 -8.37
CA GLY A 364 -6.14 -14.05 -9.33
C GLY A 364 -5.97 -13.30 -10.63
N PHE A 365 -4.90 -13.59 -11.34
CA PHE A 365 -4.66 -13.07 -12.69
C PHE A 365 -3.89 -14.07 -13.53
N GLY A 366 -4.01 -13.89 -14.84
CA GLY A 366 -3.20 -14.56 -15.85
C GLY A 366 -2.78 -13.58 -16.93
N ILE A 367 -1.48 -13.49 -17.20
CA ILE A 367 -0.87 -12.54 -18.14
C ILE A 367 -0.03 -13.31 -19.14
N ALA A 368 -0.15 -12.97 -20.42
CA ALA A 368 0.72 -13.45 -21.50
C ALA A 368 1.39 -12.24 -22.17
N GLY A 369 2.71 -12.27 -22.25
CA GLY A 369 3.54 -11.28 -22.93
C GLY A 369 4.30 -11.89 -24.09
N LEU A 370 4.30 -11.24 -25.23
CA LEU A 370 5.07 -11.61 -26.42
C LEU A 370 5.99 -10.47 -26.79
N THR A 371 7.30 -10.72 -26.80
CA THR A 371 8.31 -9.77 -27.26
C THR A 371 8.90 -10.26 -28.57
N PHE A 372 8.87 -9.41 -29.60
CA PHE A 372 9.41 -9.69 -30.91
C PHE A 372 10.32 -8.54 -31.38
N ASN A 373 11.57 -8.86 -31.68
CA ASN A 373 12.58 -7.91 -32.16
C ASN A 373 12.90 -8.18 -33.65
N PRO A 374 12.06 -7.68 -34.58
CA PRO A 374 12.25 -7.94 -36.01
C PRO A 374 13.57 -7.40 -36.55
N MET A 375 14.12 -6.40 -35.89
CA MET A 375 15.41 -5.77 -36.18
C MET A 375 16.10 -5.36 -34.88
N PRO A 376 17.44 -5.25 -34.86
CA PRO A 376 18.18 -4.80 -33.68
C PRO A 376 17.77 -3.40 -33.18
N THR A 377 17.09 -2.62 -34.03
CA THR A 377 16.64 -1.26 -33.75
C THR A 377 15.14 -1.18 -33.43
N MET A 378 14.41 -2.28 -33.43
CA MET A 378 12.97 -2.28 -33.22
C MET A 378 12.55 -3.40 -32.25
N ALA A 379 11.75 -3.05 -31.27
CA ALA A 379 11.08 -3.99 -30.38
C ALA A 379 9.56 -3.82 -30.44
N LEU A 380 8.86 -4.91 -30.60
CA LEU A 380 7.41 -5.01 -30.57
C LEU A 380 7.01 -5.85 -29.34
N ARG A 381 6.11 -5.33 -28.54
CA ARG A 381 5.59 -6.04 -27.35
C ARG A 381 4.08 -6.10 -27.41
N ALA A 382 3.53 -7.27 -27.16
CA ALA A 382 2.10 -7.46 -26.98
C ALA A 382 1.87 -8.12 -25.62
N THR A 383 1.02 -7.51 -24.80
CA THR A 383 0.65 -8.06 -23.49
C THR A 383 -0.86 -8.18 -23.46
N ALA A 384 -1.36 -9.33 -23.01
CA ALA A 384 -2.77 -9.54 -22.78
C ALA A 384 -2.97 -10.34 -21.49
N GLY A 385 -4.07 -10.08 -20.78
CA GLY A 385 -4.33 -10.79 -19.56
C GLY A 385 -5.73 -10.52 -19.03
N VAL A 386 -6.05 -11.27 -17.99
CA VAL A 386 -7.29 -11.14 -17.22
C VAL A 386 -6.96 -11.19 -15.73
N GLY A 387 -7.74 -10.50 -14.93
CA GLY A 387 -7.63 -10.54 -13.49
C GLY A 387 -9.00 -10.46 -12.83
N TYR A 388 -9.10 -10.97 -11.62
CA TYR A 388 -10.29 -10.80 -10.78
C TYR A 388 -9.89 -10.64 -9.32
N THR A 389 -10.74 -9.93 -8.58
CA THR A 389 -10.67 -9.82 -7.13
C THR A 389 -12.09 -9.84 -6.61
N GLU A 390 -12.36 -10.70 -5.64
CA GLU A 390 -13.66 -10.85 -4.99
C GLU A 390 -13.48 -10.72 -3.48
N LEU A 391 -14.14 -9.73 -2.92
CA LEU A 391 -14.09 -9.41 -1.51
C LEU A 391 -15.46 -9.64 -0.90
N ILE A 392 -15.53 -10.52 0.08
CA ILE A 392 -16.73 -10.85 0.84
C ILE A 392 -16.49 -10.43 2.28
N ALA A 393 -17.37 -9.59 2.82
CA ALA A 393 -17.32 -9.18 4.21
C ALA A 393 -18.72 -9.24 4.81
N GLU A 394 -18.84 -9.98 5.90
CA GLU A 394 -20.06 -10.08 6.69
C GLU A 394 -19.76 -9.59 8.10
N GLY A 395 -20.57 -8.70 8.62
CA GLY A 395 -20.42 -8.19 9.97
C GLY A 395 -21.77 -7.97 10.61
N LEU A 396 -21.93 -8.40 11.85
CA LEU A 396 -23.11 -8.19 12.65
C LEU A 396 -22.75 -7.77 14.06
N VAL A 397 -23.35 -6.71 14.54
CA VAL A 397 -23.25 -6.27 15.94
C VAL A 397 -24.66 -6.25 16.52
N ASN A 398 -24.84 -7.07 17.55
CA ASN A 398 -26.08 -7.09 18.33
C ASN A 398 -25.80 -6.57 19.73
N ASN A 399 -26.63 -5.69 20.21
CA ASN A 399 -26.49 -5.11 21.53
C ASN A 399 -27.83 -5.20 22.26
N ASP A 400 -27.86 -5.95 23.37
CA ASP A 400 -28.99 -6.04 24.30
C ASP A 400 -28.58 -5.35 25.61
N VAL A 401 -29.21 -4.22 25.92
CA VAL A 401 -28.82 -3.37 27.05
C VAL A 401 -30.01 -3.10 27.95
N ILE A 402 -29.83 -3.43 29.23
CA ILE A 402 -30.78 -3.10 30.29
C ILE A 402 -30.17 -1.97 31.14
N VAL A 403 -30.83 -0.86 31.21
CA VAL A 403 -30.43 0.29 32.02
C VAL A 403 -31.31 0.36 33.27
N SER A 404 -30.67 0.17 34.42
CA SER A 404 -31.28 0.51 35.73
C SER A 404 -30.96 1.97 36.01
N TYR A 405 -31.96 2.80 36.14
CA TYR A 405 -31.79 4.23 36.24
C TYR A 405 -32.46 4.82 37.50
N ASN A 406 -31.91 5.94 37.96
CA ASN A 406 -32.47 6.78 39.03
C ASN A 406 -32.61 8.22 38.53
N GLN A 407 -33.16 9.11 39.38
CA GLN A 407 -33.35 10.50 39.03
C GLN A 407 -32.03 11.19 38.62
N LYS A 408 -30.93 10.87 39.30
CA LYS A 408 -29.61 11.45 38.98
C LYS A 408 -29.15 11.06 37.58
N PHE A 409 -29.39 9.82 37.20
CA PHE A 409 -29.11 9.34 35.85
C PHE A 409 -29.99 10.05 34.80
N LEU A 410 -31.27 10.21 35.08
CA LEU A 410 -32.21 10.95 34.19
C LEU A 410 -31.83 12.42 34.07
N ASP A 411 -31.36 13.06 35.14
CA ASP A 411 -30.90 14.46 35.14
C ASP A 411 -29.68 14.66 34.19
N ILE A 412 -28.80 13.64 34.07
CA ILE A 412 -27.69 13.63 33.11
C ILE A 412 -28.22 13.50 31.68
N TYR A 413 -29.24 12.68 31.46
CA TYR A 413 -29.83 12.42 30.14
C TYR A 413 -30.86 13.48 29.69
N ASP A 414 -31.22 14.42 30.51
CA ASP A 414 -32.17 15.49 30.14
C ASP A 414 -31.57 16.51 29.13
N ASN A 415 -30.35 16.29 28.68
CA ASN A 415 -29.74 17.08 27.63
C ASN A 415 -30.10 16.47 26.26
N PRO A 416 -30.91 17.15 25.43
CA PRO A 416 -31.33 16.63 24.11
C PRO A 416 -30.17 16.29 23.18
N PHE A 417 -28.99 16.91 23.34
CA PHE A 417 -27.80 16.59 22.53
C PHE A 417 -27.07 15.35 23.00
N VAL A 418 -27.00 15.06 24.28
CA VAL A 418 -26.39 13.81 24.77
C VAL A 418 -27.25 12.60 24.45
N SER A 419 -28.54 12.78 24.55
CA SER A 419 -29.52 11.71 24.35
C SER A 419 -29.75 11.36 22.87
N ILE A 420 -29.52 12.27 21.94
CA ILE A 420 -29.59 11.99 20.49
C ILE A 420 -28.47 10.99 20.07
N PHE A 421 -27.31 11.08 20.69
CA PHE A 421 -26.15 10.22 20.35
C PHE A 421 -25.94 9.04 21.29
N ASN A 422 -26.74 8.94 22.35
CA ASN A 422 -26.65 7.79 23.25
C ASN A 422 -27.81 6.83 22.97
N PRO A 423 -27.55 5.67 22.35
CA PRO A 423 -28.59 4.71 22.00
C PRO A 423 -29.25 4.05 23.23
N LEU A 424 -28.69 4.23 24.43
CA LEU A 424 -29.15 3.54 25.64
C LEU A 424 -30.52 4.02 26.09
N ILE A 425 -30.78 5.34 26.05
CA ILE A 425 -32.12 5.89 26.34
C ILE A 425 -32.40 6.98 25.30
N PRO A 426 -33.32 6.77 24.38
CA PRO A 426 -33.73 7.83 23.47
C PRO A 426 -34.32 9.03 24.26
N PRO A 427 -34.04 10.28 23.86
CA PRO A 427 -34.46 11.49 24.52
C PRO A 427 -35.96 11.58 24.70
N VAL A 428 -36.68 10.88 23.87
CA VAL A 428 -38.13 10.80 23.84
C VAL A 428 -38.70 10.14 25.10
N TYR A 429 -37.96 9.24 25.73
CA TYR A 429 -38.44 8.46 26.86
C TYR A 429 -38.11 9.08 28.22
N ALA A 430 -37.03 9.86 28.31
CA ALA A 430 -36.62 10.46 29.57
C ALA A 430 -37.74 11.24 30.31
N PRO A 431 -38.58 12.02 29.59
CA PRO A 431 -39.65 12.75 30.23
C PRO A 431 -40.84 11.91 30.71
N ILE A 432 -40.96 10.68 30.26
CA ILE A 432 -42.13 9.81 30.58
C ILE A 432 -41.75 8.62 31.50
N LEU A 433 -40.44 8.46 31.79
CA LEU A 433 -39.99 7.41 32.69
C LEU A 433 -40.21 7.81 34.17
N PRO A 434 -40.59 6.86 35.05
CA PRO A 434 -40.65 7.11 36.46
C PRO A 434 -39.23 7.41 37.04
N PRO A 435 -39.12 8.06 38.21
CA PRO A 435 -37.82 8.48 38.76
C PRO A 435 -36.80 7.36 39.01
N THR A 436 -37.28 6.14 39.13
CA THR A 436 -36.45 4.92 39.32
C THR A 436 -37.09 3.79 38.53
N GLY A 437 -36.32 2.93 37.94
CA GLY A 437 -36.80 1.79 37.20
C GLY A 437 -35.72 1.09 36.37
N THR A 438 -36.17 0.14 35.59
CA THR A 438 -35.35 -0.56 34.59
C THR A 438 -35.92 -0.25 33.22
N TYR A 439 -35.07 0.00 32.28
CA TYR A 439 -35.40 0.26 30.89
C TYR A 439 -34.57 -0.68 29.98
N HIS A 440 -35.24 -1.43 29.12
CA HIS A 440 -34.56 -2.12 28.03
C HIS A 440 -34.29 -1.09 26.94
N ALA A 441 -33.02 -0.83 26.69
CA ALA A 441 -32.66 -0.03 25.54
C ALA A 441 -33.11 -0.77 24.27
N PRO A 442 -33.48 -0.06 23.21
CA PRO A 442 -33.75 -0.71 21.92
C PRO A 442 -32.54 -1.55 21.50
N ASP A 443 -32.78 -2.80 21.09
CA ASP A 443 -31.74 -3.64 20.53
C ASP A 443 -31.13 -2.93 19.32
N LEU A 444 -29.86 -2.57 19.41
CA LEU A 444 -29.11 -1.95 18.34
C LEU A 444 -28.42 -3.06 17.53
N ASN A 445 -28.96 -3.36 16.37
CA ASN A 445 -28.36 -4.29 15.45
C ASN A 445 -27.74 -3.50 14.29
N ALA A 446 -26.41 -3.62 14.13
CA ALA A 446 -25.71 -3.06 12.99
C ALA A 446 -25.17 -4.21 12.15
N GLY A 447 -25.44 -4.18 10.86
CA GLY A 447 -24.98 -5.22 9.93
C GLY A 447 -24.33 -4.63 8.69
N ILE A 448 -23.33 -5.33 8.18
CA ILE A 448 -22.74 -5.13 6.86
C ILE A 448 -22.65 -6.50 6.17
N ASN A 449 -23.13 -6.54 4.94
CA ASN A 449 -22.93 -7.68 4.05
C ASN A 449 -22.45 -7.13 2.71
N SER A 450 -21.23 -7.45 2.35
CA SER A 450 -20.54 -6.91 1.17
C SER A 450 -20.01 -8.06 0.33
N ASP A 451 -20.35 -8.07 -0.97
CA ASP A 451 -19.82 -9.00 -1.99
C ASP A 451 -19.41 -8.16 -3.21
N ASN A 452 -18.13 -7.89 -3.30
CA ASN A 452 -17.54 -7.00 -4.29
C ASN A 452 -16.59 -7.74 -5.22
N LEU A 453 -17.03 -7.97 -6.45
CA LEU A 453 -16.23 -8.57 -7.51
C LEU A 453 -15.75 -7.48 -8.49
N VAL A 454 -14.45 -7.47 -8.72
CA VAL A 454 -13.82 -6.69 -9.79
C VAL A 454 -13.16 -7.64 -10.77
N PHE A 455 -13.63 -7.64 -12.01
CA PHE A 455 -12.99 -8.35 -13.12
C PHE A 455 -12.37 -7.36 -14.09
N ASN A 456 -11.14 -7.61 -14.51
CA ASN A 456 -10.46 -6.80 -15.53
C ASN A 456 -9.90 -7.69 -16.65
N ALA A 457 -9.94 -7.17 -17.87
CA ALA A 457 -9.30 -7.75 -19.03
C ALA A 457 -8.54 -6.66 -19.79
N GLN A 458 -7.32 -6.94 -20.18
CA GLN A 458 -6.46 -5.95 -20.82
C GLN A 458 -5.77 -6.52 -22.03
N ALA A 459 -5.62 -5.68 -23.06
CA ALA A 459 -4.74 -5.91 -24.18
C ALA A 459 -3.90 -4.65 -24.42
N ARG A 460 -2.60 -4.83 -24.63
CA ARG A 460 -1.66 -3.74 -24.85
C ARG A 460 -0.68 -4.12 -25.96
N PHE A 461 -0.36 -3.16 -26.81
CA PHE A 461 0.67 -3.27 -27.83
C PHE A 461 1.59 -2.06 -27.77
N ASP A 462 2.89 -2.30 -27.74
CA ASP A 462 3.94 -1.28 -27.70
C ASP A 462 4.95 -1.55 -28.82
N MET A 463 5.41 -0.47 -29.47
CA MET A 463 6.47 -0.47 -30.45
C MET A 463 7.54 0.54 -30.04
N ASP A 464 8.78 0.10 -29.95
CA ASP A 464 9.95 0.96 -29.75
C ASP A 464 10.83 0.89 -30.97
N TRP A 465 11.22 2.05 -31.51
CA TRP A 465 12.06 2.15 -32.68
C TRP A 465 13.21 3.13 -32.46
N ASP A 466 14.45 2.58 -32.42
CA ASP A 466 15.66 3.37 -32.40
C ASP A 466 16.00 3.86 -33.81
N LEU A 467 15.88 5.16 -34.03
CA LEU A 467 16.19 5.82 -35.30
C LEU A 467 17.70 6.11 -35.45
N GLY A 468 18.50 5.76 -34.44
CA GLY A 468 19.93 6.06 -34.39
C GLY A 468 20.22 7.49 -33.95
N LYS A 469 21.50 7.78 -33.73
CA LYS A 469 21.99 9.11 -33.30
C LYS A 469 21.36 9.60 -31.98
N GLY A 470 20.92 8.67 -31.13
CA GLY A 470 20.29 8.97 -29.86
C GLY A 470 18.78 9.26 -29.90
N PHE A 471 18.13 9.10 -31.04
CA PHE A 471 16.67 9.24 -31.16
C PHE A 471 15.98 7.88 -31.04
N LEU A 472 14.97 7.82 -30.17
CA LEU A 472 14.03 6.72 -30.04
C LEU A 472 12.61 7.25 -30.17
N VAL A 473 11.77 6.54 -30.89
CA VAL A 473 10.32 6.81 -30.98
C VAL A 473 9.58 5.59 -30.45
N ALA A 474 8.61 5.80 -29.57
CA ALA A 474 7.71 4.77 -29.11
C ALA A 474 6.26 5.13 -29.36
N LEU A 475 5.49 4.10 -29.70
CA LEU A 475 4.05 4.16 -29.94
C LEU A 475 3.39 3.01 -29.18
N GLY A 476 2.19 3.22 -28.68
CA GLY A 476 1.44 2.14 -28.08
C GLY A 476 -0.05 2.42 -28.01
N VAL A 477 -0.78 1.33 -27.91
CA VAL A 477 -2.24 1.32 -27.68
C VAL A 477 -2.57 0.34 -26.57
N GLN A 478 -3.62 0.64 -25.84
CA GLN A 478 -4.07 -0.17 -24.72
C GLN A 478 -5.59 -0.10 -24.62
N GLU A 479 -6.19 -1.27 -24.40
CA GLU A 479 -7.59 -1.41 -24.02
C GLU A 479 -7.65 -2.09 -22.66
N LEU A 480 -8.34 -1.47 -21.70
CA LEU A 480 -8.60 -2.01 -20.37
C LEU A 480 -10.11 -2.03 -20.16
N TYR A 481 -10.65 -3.21 -20.05
CA TYR A 481 -12.04 -3.44 -19.66
C TYR A 481 -12.08 -3.81 -18.19
N THR A 482 -12.95 -3.16 -17.42
CA THR A 482 -13.22 -3.50 -16.03
C THR A 482 -14.70 -3.65 -15.80
N ASN A 483 -15.10 -4.70 -15.10
CA ASN A 483 -16.44 -4.91 -14.61
C ASN A 483 -16.43 -4.90 -13.09
N TRP A 484 -17.27 -4.05 -12.51
CA TRP A 484 -17.50 -3.97 -11.07
C TRP A 484 -18.90 -4.51 -10.79
N LYS A 485 -18.95 -5.66 -10.16
CA LYS A 485 -20.19 -6.17 -9.57
C LYS A 485 -20.07 -5.97 -8.06
N GLN A 486 -20.92 -5.11 -7.53
CA GLN A 486 -20.85 -4.72 -6.12
C GLN A 486 -22.22 -4.88 -5.50
N TYR A 487 -22.22 -5.64 -4.42
CA TYR A 487 -23.37 -5.76 -3.54
C TYR A 487 -22.96 -5.34 -2.14
N GLU A 488 -23.65 -4.35 -1.62
CA GLU A 488 -23.46 -3.89 -0.24
C GLU A 488 -24.83 -3.74 0.40
N ASP A 489 -25.03 -4.44 1.49
CA ASP A 489 -26.19 -4.31 2.36
C ASP A 489 -25.69 -3.83 3.71
N VAL A 490 -25.89 -2.54 3.97
CA VAL A 490 -25.45 -1.89 5.21
C VAL A 490 -26.70 -1.41 5.94
N GLY A 491 -26.85 -1.90 7.16
CA GLY A 491 -27.99 -1.57 7.98
C GLY A 491 -27.63 -1.25 9.41
N LEU A 492 -28.33 -0.28 9.97
CA LEU A 492 -28.44 -0.03 11.39
C LEU A 492 -29.90 -0.30 11.77
N PHE A 493 -30.13 -1.44 12.38
CA PHE A 493 -31.49 -1.87 12.77
C PHE A 493 -31.69 -1.61 14.24
N MET A 494 -32.69 -0.81 14.59
CA MET A 494 -33.16 -0.67 15.96
C MET A 494 -34.50 -1.43 16.07
N GLU A 495 -34.45 -2.64 16.58
CA GLU A 495 -35.68 -3.32 17.02
C GLU A 495 -36.08 -2.77 18.37
N SER A 496 -37.03 -1.83 18.37
CA SER A 496 -37.60 -1.37 19.62
C SER A 496 -38.61 -2.37 20.15
N TYR A 497 -38.23 -3.14 21.12
CA TYR A 497 -39.17 -3.85 21.98
C TYR A 497 -39.87 -2.80 22.88
N MET A 498 -40.89 -2.16 22.36
CA MET A 498 -41.76 -1.37 23.19
C MET A 498 -42.65 -2.29 24.01
N GLN A 499 -42.58 -2.17 25.34
CA GLN A 499 -43.57 -2.82 26.18
C GLN A 499 -44.97 -2.36 25.78
N PRO A 500 -45.94 -3.29 25.64
CA PRO A 500 -47.30 -2.94 25.24
C PRO A 500 -47.88 -1.93 26.21
N GLY A 501 -48.15 -0.72 25.75
CA GLY A 501 -48.79 0.34 26.51
C GLY A 501 -48.18 1.73 26.36
N PHE A 502 -46.98 1.88 25.83
CA PHE A 502 -46.32 3.19 25.78
C PHE A 502 -46.49 3.94 24.45
N VAL A 503 -46.37 3.32 23.32
CA VAL A 503 -46.63 3.92 22.00
C VAL A 503 -47.06 2.85 21.03
N ASN A 504 -48.22 3.02 20.38
CA ASN A 504 -48.71 1.97 19.48
C ASN A 504 -48.18 2.02 18.04
N ASN A 505 -47.53 3.11 17.67
CA ASN A 505 -46.92 3.24 16.36
C ASN A 505 -46.01 4.50 16.26
N LYS A 506 -45.20 4.62 15.21
CA LYS A 506 -44.29 5.73 14.93
C LYS A 506 -44.99 7.13 14.90
N TYR A 507 -46.26 7.20 14.61
CA TYR A 507 -47.01 8.46 14.52
C TYR A 507 -47.37 9.01 15.91
N ASP A 508 -47.46 8.15 16.90
CA ASP A 508 -47.72 8.56 18.29
C ASP A 508 -46.50 9.27 18.88
N LEU A 509 -45.31 8.86 18.51
CA LEU A 509 -44.07 9.58 18.82
C LEU A 509 -43.99 10.98 18.20
N LEU A 510 -44.44 11.12 16.95
CA LEU A 510 -44.53 12.40 16.25
C LEU A 510 -45.58 13.34 16.89
N ALA A 511 -46.69 12.79 17.38
CA ALA A 511 -47.74 13.57 18.05
C ALA A 511 -47.32 14.08 19.43
N ILE A 512 -46.46 13.35 20.14
CA ILE A 512 -45.97 13.73 21.47
C ILE A 512 -44.98 14.91 21.41
N TYR A 513 -44.14 14.98 20.36
CA TYR A 513 -43.02 15.94 20.30
C TYR A 513 -43.15 17.04 19.23
N GLY A 514 -44.00 16.87 18.25
CA GLY A 514 -44.38 17.91 17.28
C GLY A 514 -43.26 18.48 16.41
N THR A 515 -42.05 17.79 16.37
CA THR A 515 -40.93 18.27 15.62
C THR A 515 -40.49 17.22 14.58
N PRO A 516 -40.38 17.61 13.29
CA PRO A 516 -39.91 16.69 12.21
C PRO A 516 -38.46 16.19 12.39
N PHE A 517 -37.67 16.83 13.25
CA PHE A 517 -36.27 16.55 13.45
C PHE A 517 -36.01 15.23 14.23
N LEU A 518 -36.88 14.87 15.16
CA LEU A 518 -36.74 13.65 15.94
C LEU A 518 -37.07 12.38 15.15
N THR A 519 -37.83 12.49 14.10
CA THR A 519 -38.11 11.35 13.22
C THR A 519 -36.93 10.89 12.37
N ALA A 520 -36.03 11.79 12.05
CA ALA A 520 -34.85 11.46 11.25
C ALA A 520 -33.79 10.64 12.03
N VAL A 521 -33.79 10.72 13.36
CA VAL A 521 -32.77 10.06 14.23
C VAL A 521 -33.19 8.65 14.68
N ILE A 522 -34.47 8.32 14.63
CA ILE A 522 -35.02 7.03 15.14
C ILE A 522 -35.25 6.00 14.03
N TRP A 523 -34.97 6.36 12.77
CA TRP A 523 -35.21 5.44 11.68
C TRP A 523 -34.01 4.49 11.48
N PRO A 524 -34.26 3.17 11.35
CA PRO A 524 -33.26 2.25 10.93
C PRO A 524 -32.71 2.69 9.55
N PHE A 525 -31.41 2.91 9.49
CA PHE A 525 -30.75 3.18 8.23
C PHE A 525 -30.52 1.83 7.54
N HIS A 526 -31.06 1.66 6.36
CA HIS A 526 -30.82 0.48 5.56
C HIS A 526 -30.54 0.92 4.12
N LYS A 527 -29.38 0.60 3.61
CA LYS A 527 -29.00 0.90 2.24
C LYS A 527 -28.50 -0.37 1.57
N ILE A 528 -29.12 -0.74 0.48
CA ILE A 528 -28.67 -1.81 -0.40
C ILE A 528 -28.12 -1.14 -1.66
N VAL A 529 -26.89 -1.46 -2.00
CA VAL A 529 -26.25 -1.14 -3.28
C VAL A 529 -26.09 -2.45 -4.04
N ASP A 530 -26.74 -2.59 -5.20
CA ASP A 530 -26.60 -3.76 -6.09
C ASP A 530 -26.35 -3.24 -7.50
N VAL A 531 -25.08 -3.09 -7.83
CA VAL A 531 -24.64 -2.53 -9.11
C VAL A 531 -23.78 -3.51 -9.90
N ASN A 532 -23.89 -3.41 -11.21
CA ASN A 532 -23.05 -4.13 -12.15
C ASN A 532 -22.59 -3.13 -13.22
N ASN A 533 -21.48 -2.47 -12.93
CA ASN A 533 -20.96 -1.39 -13.76
C ASN A 533 -19.79 -1.86 -14.63
N HIS A 534 -19.62 -1.23 -15.77
CA HIS A 534 -18.61 -1.58 -16.76
C HIS A 534 -17.85 -0.33 -17.19
N GLY A 535 -16.53 -0.42 -17.20
CA GLY A 535 -15.65 0.60 -17.75
C GLY A 535 -14.80 0.05 -18.88
N LEU A 536 -14.73 0.76 -19.99
CA LEU A 536 -13.79 0.50 -21.06
C LEU A 536 -12.86 1.70 -21.22
N PHE A 537 -11.59 1.48 -20.95
CA PHE A 537 -10.54 2.47 -21.16
C PHE A 537 -9.79 2.18 -22.44
N SER A 538 -9.89 3.09 -23.40
CA SER A 538 -9.12 3.08 -24.64
C SER A 538 -8.01 4.12 -24.53
N SER A 539 -6.78 3.72 -24.69
CA SER A 539 -5.63 4.60 -24.57
C SER A 539 -4.69 4.46 -25.75
N ALA A 540 -4.08 5.56 -26.15
CA ALA A 540 -3.02 5.58 -27.15
C ALA A 540 -1.94 6.58 -26.72
N TYR A 541 -0.68 6.27 -27.00
CA TYR A 541 0.42 7.18 -26.72
C TYR A 541 1.46 7.20 -27.82
N THR A 542 2.18 8.30 -27.88
CA THR A 542 3.42 8.45 -28.62
C THR A 542 4.42 9.22 -27.79
N LEU A 543 5.68 8.83 -27.89
CA LEU A 543 6.77 9.57 -27.26
C LEU A 543 8.01 9.57 -28.15
N MET A 544 8.84 10.55 -27.95
CA MET A 544 10.17 10.67 -28.53
C MET A 544 11.18 10.86 -27.40
N GLU A 545 12.19 10.02 -27.38
CA GLU A 545 13.37 10.20 -26.54
C GLU A 545 14.53 10.67 -27.40
N TYR A 546 15.31 11.58 -26.86
CA TYR A 546 16.57 12.02 -27.47
C TYR A 546 17.67 12.10 -26.40
N THR A 547 18.78 11.47 -26.68
CA THR A 547 19.97 11.58 -25.84
C THR A 547 21.16 11.97 -26.72
N THR A 548 21.82 13.06 -26.36
CA THR A 548 23.04 13.50 -27.10
C THR A 548 24.13 12.43 -27.04
N PRO A 549 24.96 12.27 -28.08
CA PRO A 549 26.03 11.26 -28.10
C PRO A 549 27.03 11.35 -26.94
N ASN A 550 27.21 12.54 -26.38
CA ASN A 550 28.06 12.78 -25.20
C ASN A 550 27.30 12.62 -23.87
N GLN A 551 26.04 12.20 -23.93
CA GLN A 551 25.14 12.02 -22.78
C GLN A 551 24.96 13.26 -21.88
N PHE A 552 25.35 14.44 -22.39
CA PHE A 552 25.19 15.70 -21.65
C PHE A 552 23.72 16.11 -21.49
N PHE A 553 22.90 15.87 -22.52
CA PHE A 553 21.48 16.23 -22.55
C PHE A 553 20.64 15.05 -22.97
N GLY A 554 19.60 14.75 -22.20
CA GLY A 554 18.54 13.80 -22.50
C GLY A 554 17.19 14.49 -22.41
N THR A 555 16.24 14.04 -23.21
CA THR A 555 14.85 14.48 -23.12
C THR A 555 13.90 13.38 -23.55
N GLU A 556 12.73 13.32 -22.90
CA GLU A 556 11.58 12.56 -23.33
C GLU A 556 10.40 13.51 -23.46
N VAL A 557 9.76 13.53 -24.61
CA VAL A 557 8.53 14.30 -24.85
C VAL A 557 7.50 13.37 -25.45
N GLY A 558 6.31 13.37 -24.89
CA GLY A 558 5.24 12.52 -25.37
C GLY A 558 3.85 13.07 -25.09
N ILE A 559 2.89 12.43 -25.68
CA ILE A 559 1.46 12.69 -25.48
C ILE A 559 0.71 11.38 -25.39
N ARG A 560 -0.21 11.31 -24.45
CA ARG A 560 -1.14 10.20 -24.27
C ARG A 560 -2.57 10.70 -24.39
N MET A 561 -3.44 9.92 -24.99
CA MET A 561 -4.88 10.09 -25.01
C MET A 561 -5.52 8.96 -24.20
N ASP A 562 -6.42 9.31 -23.31
CA ASP A 562 -7.23 8.37 -22.53
C ASP A 562 -8.72 8.70 -22.77
N HIS A 563 -9.53 7.67 -22.98
CA HIS A 563 -10.97 7.77 -23.16
C HIS A 563 -11.66 6.69 -22.32
N LEU A 564 -12.62 7.09 -21.50
CA LEU A 564 -13.45 6.19 -20.69
C LEU A 564 -14.86 6.12 -21.28
N TYR A 565 -15.33 4.91 -21.51
CA TYR A 565 -16.74 4.60 -21.68
C TYR A 565 -17.23 3.87 -20.43
N PHE A 566 -18.15 4.48 -19.69
CA PHE A 566 -18.69 3.95 -18.44
C PHE A 566 -20.16 3.64 -18.59
N SER A 567 -20.60 2.47 -18.16
CA SER A 567 -21.99 2.04 -18.27
C SER A 567 -22.41 1.14 -17.11
N GLY A 568 -23.68 1.18 -16.79
CA GLY A 568 -24.32 0.35 -15.80
C GLY A 568 -25.77 0.10 -16.14
N LYS A 569 -26.55 -0.39 -15.19
CA LYS A 569 -27.99 -0.58 -15.37
C LYS A 569 -28.65 0.76 -15.60
N GLY A 570 -29.29 0.93 -16.76
CA GLY A 570 -30.06 2.12 -17.10
C GLY A 570 -29.27 3.34 -17.57
N PHE A 571 -27.94 3.30 -17.58
CA PHE A 571 -27.11 4.41 -18.03
C PHE A 571 -25.90 4.01 -18.87
N SER A 572 -25.40 4.96 -19.65
CA SER A 572 -24.21 4.81 -20.46
C SER A 572 -23.64 6.19 -20.77
N VAL A 573 -22.43 6.45 -20.29
CA VAL A 573 -21.78 7.76 -20.34
C VAL A 573 -20.37 7.65 -20.94
N PRO A 574 -20.10 8.24 -22.11
CA PRO A 574 -18.73 8.45 -22.58
C PRO A 574 -18.14 9.67 -21.87
N ALA A 575 -17.00 9.54 -21.23
CA ALA A 575 -16.24 10.70 -20.78
C ALA A 575 -15.50 11.32 -21.98
N ASP A 576 -15.30 12.62 -21.93
CA ASP A 576 -14.53 13.31 -22.99
C ASP A 576 -13.09 12.76 -23.06
N PRO A 577 -12.53 12.54 -24.27
CA PRO A 577 -11.15 12.13 -24.44
C PRO A 577 -10.18 13.13 -23.81
N ILE A 578 -9.26 12.63 -23.00
CA ILE A 578 -8.30 13.46 -22.28
C ILE A 578 -6.92 13.31 -22.89
N TRP A 579 -6.29 14.44 -23.14
CA TRP A 579 -4.92 14.51 -23.62
C TRP A 579 -3.97 14.85 -22.48
N SER A 580 -2.90 14.05 -22.35
CA SER A 580 -1.92 14.10 -21.28
C SER A 580 -0.50 14.27 -21.86
N PRO A 581 -0.11 15.50 -22.26
CA PRO A 581 1.26 15.80 -22.66
C PRO A 581 2.20 15.73 -21.48
N ARG A 582 3.43 15.22 -21.70
CA ARG A 582 4.50 15.13 -20.72
C ARG A 582 5.84 15.44 -21.36
N ALA A 583 6.72 16.09 -20.60
CA ALA A 583 8.07 16.40 -21.03
C ALA A 583 9.04 16.28 -19.86
N ASN A 584 10.18 15.64 -20.11
CA ASN A 584 11.27 15.47 -19.16
C ASN A 584 12.59 15.90 -19.80
N PHE A 585 13.46 16.50 -19.02
CA PHE A 585 14.75 17.02 -19.44
C PHE A 585 15.82 16.61 -18.41
N ASP A 586 16.93 16.09 -18.90
CA ASP A 586 18.07 15.66 -18.13
C ASP A 586 19.35 16.36 -18.62
N PHE A 587 20.09 16.95 -17.70
CA PHE A 587 21.35 17.62 -17.98
C PHE A 587 22.43 16.98 -17.13
N ASN A 588 23.31 16.16 -17.73
CA ASN A 588 24.48 15.59 -17.07
C ASN A 588 25.67 16.56 -17.20
N ILE A 589 25.81 17.42 -16.22
CA ILE A 589 26.77 18.55 -16.24
C ILE A 589 28.20 18.04 -16.07
N LEU A 590 28.41 17.04 -15.19
CA LEU A 590 29.67 16.38 -14.97
C LEU A 590 29.45 14.89 -15.20
N LYS A 591 29.92 14.38 -16.30
CA LYS A 591 30.05 12.95 -16.52
C LYS A 591 31.41 12.72 -17.18
N ASN A 592 32.33 12.06 -16.46
CA ASN A 592 33.68 11.73 -16.95
C ASN A 592 34.49 12.94 -17.44
N LYS A 593 34.28 14.13 -16.88
CA LYS A 593 35.07 15.30 -17.18
C LYS A 593 35.73 15.79 -15.91
N ASP A 594 37.06 15.85 -15.93
CA ASP A 594 37.83 16.47 -14.87
C ASP A 594 37.64 18.00 -14.97
N LEU A 595 36.57 18.52 -14.36
CA LEU A 595 36.31 19.92 -14.21
C LEU A 595 36.93 20.36 -12.88
N PHE A 596 38.01 21.12 -12.90
CA PHE A 596 38.69 21.68 -11.74
C PHE A 596 39.38 20.68 -10.78
N GLY A 597 39.74 19.48 -11.19
CA GLY A 597 40.39 18.48 -10.32
C GLY A 597 39.44 17.90 -9.23
N ILE A 598 38.15 18.06 -9.40
CA ILE A 598 37.12 17.60 -8.45
C ILE A 598 36.68 16.15 -8.76
N SER A 599 37.07 15.62 -9.92
CA SER A 599 36.68 14.27 -10.38
C SER A 599 37.05 13.15 -9.41
N ASN A 600 38.07 13.33 -8.57
CA ASN A 600 38.43 12.37 -7.52
C ASN A 600 37.40 12.29 -6.37
N PHE A 601 36.49 13.23 -6.27
CA PHE A 601 35.46 13.27 -5.21
C PHE A 601 34.03 13.24 -5.76
N LEU A 602 33.74 13.99 -6.84
CA LEU A 602 32.43 14.07 -7.47
C LEU A 602 32.48 13.42 -8.86
N GLU A 603 31.85 12.27 -9.02
CA GLU A 603 31.88 11.47 -10.25
C GLU A 603 30.85 11.94 -11.26
N SER A 604 29.65 12.30 -10.79
CA SER A 604 28.60 12.83 -11.65
C SER A 604 27.80 13.95 -10.98
N PHE A 605 27.33 14.88 -11.79
CA PHE A 605 26.38 15.90 -11.41
C PHE A 605 25.32 16.01 -12.51
N SER A 606 24.08 15.70 -12.20
CA SER A 606 22.95 15.84 -13.09
C SER A 606 21.88 16.75 -12.52
N PHE A 607 21.20 17.46 -13.43
CA PHE A 607 20.04 18.28 -13.14
C PHE A 607 18.87 17.75 -13.98
N THR A 608 17.70 17.61 -13.36
CA THR A 608 16.50 17.06 -13.99
C THR A 608 15.33 18.02 -13.85
N ALA A 609 14.48 18.09 -14.85
CA ALA A 609 13.23 18.82 -14.80
C ALA A 609 12.17 18.08 -15.58
N GLY A 610 10.95 18.03 -15.08
CA GLY A 610 9.84 17.41 -15.76
C GLY A 610 8.52 18.11 -15.46
N THR A 611 7.61 18.08 -16.45
CA THR A 611 6.24 18.54 -16.28
C THR A 611 5.28 17.73 -17.13
N GLY A 612 4.07 17.50 -16.62
CA GLY A 612 3.10 16.72 -17.36
C GLY A 612 1.71 16.73 -16.78
N LEU A 613 0.77 16.34 -17.61
CA LEU A 613 -0.62 16.08 -17.25
C LEU A 613 -0.85 14.57 -17.14
N PHE A 614 -1.65 14.20 -16.16
CA PHE A 614 -2.01 12.81 -15.86
C PHE A 614 -3.51 12.70 -15.70
N SER A 615 -4.03 11.49 -15.89
CA SER A 615 -5.45 11.16 -15.71
C SER A 615 -5.59 9.80 -15.03
N SER A 616 -6.61 9.67 -14.18
CA SER A 616 -7.05 8.41 -13.58
C SER A 616 -8.56 8.34 -13.48
N MET A 617 -9.07 7.15 -13.35
CA MET A 617 -10.43 6.93 -12.91
C MET A 617 -10.48 6.98 -11.39
N ASN A 618 -11.52 7.55 -10.82
CA ASN A 618 -11.80 7.39 -9.42
C ASN A 618 -12.55 6.06 -9.20
N GLU A 619 -12.02 5.18 -8.36
CA GLU A 619 -12.65 3.89 -8.07
C GLU A 619 -14.05 4.02 -7.48
N ASN A 620 -14.33 5.10 -6.76
CA ASN A 620 -15.63 5.34 -6.15
C ASN A 620 -16.78 5.44 -7.17
N ILE A 621 -16.50 5.73 -8.44
CA ILE A 621 -17.54 5.73 -9.48
C ILE A 621 -18.13 4.32 -9.72
N SER A 622 -17.43 3.27 -9.32
CA SER A 622 -17.89 1.89 -9.42
C SER A 622 -19.21 1.63 -8.66
N PHE A 623 -19.51 2.45 -7.64
CA PHE A 623 -20.74 2.37 -6.83
C PHE A 623 -21.90 3.22 -7.37
N ILE A 624 -21.77 3.84 -8.53
CA ILE A 624 -22.82 4.71 -9.09
C ILE A 624 -24.02 3.87 -9.51
N GLU A 625 -25.21 4.26 -9.02
CA GLU A 625 -26.51 3.64 -9.31
C GLU A 625 -27.25 4.36 -10.43
N GLU A 626 -28.29 3.70 -11.00
CA GLU A 626 -29.23 4.28 -11.95
C GLU A 626 -29.96 5.47 -11.32
N GLY A 627 -30.10 6.56 -12.07
CA GLY A 627 -30.82 7.77 -11.60
C GLY A 627 -29.93 8.77 -10.85
N ASN A 628 -28.61 8.54 -10.79
CA ASN A 628 -27.69 9.50 -10.18
C ASN A 628 -27.52 10.73 -11.08
N ASP A 629 -27.99 11.89 -10.64
CA ASP A 629 -27.98 13.17 -11.40
C ASP A 629 -26.55 13.68 -11.72
N GLY A 630 -25.52 13.13 -11.06
CA GLY A 630 -24.10 13.51 -11.30
C GLY A 630 -23.48 12.86 -12.53
N LEU A 631 -24.10 11.84 -13.12
CA LEU A 631 -23.50 11.05 -14.22
C LEU A 631 -23.23 11.85 -15.50
N GLU A 632 -24.09 12.83 -15.83
CA GLU A 632 -23.88 13.68 -17.01
C GLU A 632 -22.60 14.52 -16.92
N SER A 633 -22.06 14.72 -15.72
CA SER A 633 -20.84 15.47 -15.43
C SER A 633 -19.62 14.59 -15.15
N LEU A 634 -19.69 13.29 -15.44
CA LEU A 634 -18.58 12.35 -15.22
C LEU A 634 -17.28 12.85 -15.86
N LYS A 635 -16.25 13.03 -15.05
CA LYS A 635 -14.92 13.43 -15.46
C LYS A 635 -13.88 12.50 -14.86
N LEU A 636 -12.82 12.26 -15.60
CA LEU A 636 -11.63 11.61 -15.05
C LEU A 636 -10.89 12.57 -14.10
N ASN A 637 -10.35 12.04 -13.01
CA ASN A 637 -9.40 12.76 -12.18
C ASN A 637 -8.20 13.19 -13.02
N ARG A 638 -7.68 14.38 -12.78
CA ARG A 638 -6.52 14.90 -13.48
C ARG A 638 -5.50 15.49 -12.51
N SER A 639 -4.24 15.41 -12.85
CA SER A 639 -3.21 16.17 -12.15
C SER A 639 -2.24 16.82 -13.12
N TRP A 640 -1.81 18.03 -12.79
CA TRP A 640 -0.63 18.65 -13.35
C TRP A 640 0.52 18.56 -12.37
N THR A 641 1.59 17.90 -12.77
CA THR A 641 2.76 17.66 -11.93
C THR A 641 4.00 18.28 -12.56
N THR A 642 4.78 18.98 -11.76
CA THR A 642 6.09 19.52 -12.14
C THR A 642 7.11 19.11 -11.09
N VAL A 643 8.28 18.64 -11.53
CA VAL A 643 9.39 18.18 -10.68
C VAL A 643 10.69 18.82 -11.17
N ILE A 644 11.54 19.22 -10.23
CA ILE A 644 12.90 19.68 -10.49
C ILE A 644 13.82 18.96 -9.52
N GLY A 645 14.92 18.40 -10.00
CA GLY A 645 15.82 17.62 -9.18
C GLY A 645 17.30 17.80 -9.51
N THR A 646 18.13 17.36 -8.61
CA THR A 646 19.59 17.33 -8.75
C THR A 646 20.12 16.04 -8.12
N LYS A 647 20.97 15.32 -8.86
CA LYS A 647 21.66 14.14 -8.39
C LYS A 647 23.16 14.33 -8.44
N LEU A 648 23.83 13.92 -7.38
CA LEU A 648 25.28 13.99 -7.19
C LEU A 648 25.77 12.59 -6.85
N ASP A 649 26.64 12.03 -7.68
CA ASP A 649 27.32 10.76 -7.40
C ASP A 649 28.75 11.06 -6.97
N PHE A 650 29.16 10.46 -5.84
CA PHE A 650 30.45 10.69 -5.22
C PHE A 650 31.30 9.44 -5.27
N ALA A 651 32.61 9.62 -5.27
CA ALA A 651 33.56 8.53 -5.14
C ALA A 651 33.25 7.63 -3.92
N GLY A 652 33.46 6.34 -4.09
CA GLY A 652 33.15 5.35 -3.06
C GLY A 652 31.70 4.93 -3.02
N GLY A 653 30.93 5.19 -4.08
CA GLY A 653 29.56 4.69 -4.26
C GLY A 653 28.54 5.38 -3.36
N PHE A 654 28.70 6.65 -3.06
CA PHE A 654 27.68 7.48 -2.44
C PHE A 654 26.93 8.26 -3.49
N SER A 655 25.60 8.29 -3.37
CA SER A 655 24.71 9.09 -4.21
C SER A 655 23.82 9.99 -3.33
N PHE A 656 23.68 11.26 -3.72
CA PHE A 656 22.78 12.19 -3.06
C PHE A 656 21.82 12.75 -4.10
N ASN A 657 20.53 12.67 -3.80
CA ASN A 657 19.45 13.20 -4.63
C ASN A 657 18.58 14.18 -3.83
N ILE A 658 18.17 15.26 -4.49
CA ILE A 658 17.17 16.21 -3.99
C ILE A 658 16.18 16.52 -5.11
N GLU A 659 14.90 16.41 -4.82
CA GLU A 659 13.82 16.75 -5.74
C GLU A 659 12.80 17.67 -5.06
N GLY A 660 12.41 18.74 -5.73
CA GLY A 660 11.25 19.55 -5.38
C GLY A 660 10.10 19.30 -6.35
N TYR A 661 8.88 19.26 -5.84
CA TYR A 661 7.70 19.01 -6.66
C TYR A 661 6.51 19.90 -6.32
N TYR A 662 5.69 20.13 -7.34
CA TYR A 662 4.37 20.76 -7.25
C TYR A 662 3.37 19.94 -8.05
N LYS A 663 2.23 19.63 -7.45
CA LYS A 663 1.12 18.90 -8.08
C LYS A 663 -0.18 19.64 -7.82
N GLN A 664 -0.98 19.84 -8.86
CA GLN A 664 -2.34 20.34 -8.77
C GLN A 664 -3.29 19.27 -9.29
N VAL A 665 -4.28 18.90 -8.47
CA VAL A 665 -5.30 17.90 -8.79
C VAL A 665 -6.59 18.62 -9.16
N PHE A 666 -7.30 18.08 -10.14
CA PHE A 666 -8.56 18.61 -10.67
C PHE A 666 -9.56 17.48 -10.87
N ASN A 667 -10.84 17.83 -10.88
CA ASN A 667 -11.95 16.91 -11.17
C ASN A 667 -11.99 15.71 -10.21
N ARG A 668 -11.55 15.88 -8.97
CA ARG A 668 -11.64 14.81 -7.99
C ARG A 668 -13.10 14.51 -7.70
N ALA A 669 -13.47 13.23 -7.74
CA ALA A 669 -14.82 12.81 -7.38
C ALA A 669 -15.03 12.90 -5.87
N HIS A 670 -16.17 13.40 -5.47
CA HIS A 670 -16.60 13.51 -4.08
C HIS A 670 -18.12 13.29 -3.97
N ILE A 671 -18.58 12.96 -2.77
CA ILE A 671 -20.01 12.82 -2.49
C ILE A 671 -20.57 14.21 -2.24
N MET A 672 -21.60 14.60 -3.00
CA MET A 672 -22.37 15.80 -2.74
C MET A 672 -23.49 15.45 -1.75
N ALA A 673 -23.57 16.19 -0.65
CA ALA A 673 -24.61 16.00 0.36
C ALA A 673 -25.97 16.53 -0.13
N ASP A 674 -26.61 15.80 -1.01
CA ASP A 674 -28.03 16.01 -1.32
C ASP A 674 -28.79 14.77 -0.87
N ILE A 675 -28.82 14.58 0.47
CA ILE A 675 -29.59 13.49 1.06
C ILE A 675 -31.04 13.93 1.10
N THR A 676 -31.75 13.62 0.06
CA THR A 676 -33.20 13.73 0.04
C THR A 676 -33.79 12.44 0.57
N PHE A 677 -34.41 12.52 1.74
CA PHE A 677 -35.24 11.44 2.29
C PHE A 677 -36.59 11.42 1.57
N ASP A 678 -36.62 10.88 0.36
CA ASP A 678 -37.85 10.86 -0.44
C ASP A 678 -38.87 9.78 0.05
N SER A 679 -38.35 8.78 0.74
CA SER A 679 -39.14 7.76 1.46
C SER A 679 -38.22 7.04 2.45
N ALA A 680 -38.76 6.27 3.39
CA ALA A 680 -38.07 5.63 4.47
C ALA A 680 -36.93 4.66 4.03
N ASP A 681 -36.78 4.38 2.74
CA ASP A 681 -35.90 3.31 2.21
C ASP A 681 -34.93 3.80 1.13
N SER A 682 -34.82 5.09 0.83
CA SER A 682 -33.89 5.54 -0.23
C SER A 682 -33.06 6.76 0.18
N VAL A 683 -31.77 6.56 0.31
CA VAL A 683 -30.77 7.62 0.40
C VAL A 683 -30.17 7.82 -0.99
N ASN A 684 -30.47 8.92 -1.65
CA ASN A 684 -29.83 9.26 -2.92
C ASN A 684 -28.49 9.91 -2.67
N VAL A 685 -27.43 9.29 -3.18
CA VAL A 685 -26.06 9.83 -3.14
C VAL A 685 -25.75 10.48 -4.48
N LYS A 686 -25.51 11.78 -4.46
CA LYS A 686 -25.11 12.51 -5.65
C LYS A 686 -23.59 12.66 -5.70
N TRP A 687 -23.01 12.43 -6.87
CA TRP A 687 -21.57 12.56 -7.09
C TRP A 687 -21.22 13.91 -7.74
N GLY A 688 -20.21 14.59 -7.20
CA GLY A 688 -19.55 15.74 -7.79
C GLY A 688 -18.19 15.37 -8.37
N PHE A 689 -17.74 16.10 -9.42
CA PHE A 689 -16.44 15.87 -10.10
C PHE A 689 -15.68 17.19 -10.26
N ASP A 690 -15.69 18.02 -9.22
CA ASP A 690 -15.07 19.34 -9.20
C ASP A 690 -14.16 19.57 -7.98
N GLY A 691 -13.84 18.50 -7.24
CA GLY A 691 -12.85 18.53 -6.18
C GLY A 691 -11.44 18.89 -6.70
N GLU A 692 -10.67 19.60 -5.88
CA GLU A 692 -9.32 20.06 -6.18
C GLU A 692 -8.31 19.57 -5.16
N GLY A 693 -7.02 19.57 -5.54
CA GLY A 693 -5.89 19.31 -4.64
C GLY A 693 -4.69 20.19 -4.98
N ARG A 694 -3.99 20.66 -3.96
CA ARG A 694 -2.72 21.41 -4.08
C ARG A 694 -1.67 20.79 -3.21
N ILE A 695 -0.63 20.28 -3.84
CA ILE A 695 0.39 19.50 -3.19
C ILE A 695 1.75 20.05 -3.58
N TRP A 696 2.63 20.26 -2.61
CA TRP A 696 4.02 20.62 -2.85
C TRP A 696 4.92 20.05 -1.77
N GLY A 697 6.17 19.84 -2.12
CA GLY A 697 7.12 19.28 -1.19
C GLY A 697 8.49 19.07 -1.80
N PHE A 698 9.32 18.37 -1.06
CA PHE A 698 10.63 17.95 -1.54
C PHE A 698 11.07 16.63 -0.90
N ASP A 699 11.86 15.89 -1.65
CA ASP A 699 12.45 14.62 -1.25
C ASP A 699 13.96 14.75 -1.21
N LEU A 700 14.59 14.11 -0.21
CA LEU A 700 16.04 13.97 -0.09
C LEU A 700 16.36 12.47 0.00
N GLN A 701 17.39 12.05 -0.69
CA GLN A 701 17.94 10.72 -0.54
C GLN A 701 19.45 10.77 -0.48
N LEU A 702 20.02 10.10 0.52
CA LEU A 702 21.45 9.80 0.59
C LEU A 702 21.58 8.28 0.57
N GLN A 703 22.25 7.76 -0.42
CA GLN A 703 22.42 6.33 -0.61
C GLN A 703 23.89 5.96 -0.58
N LYS A 704 24.21 4.82 0.01
CA LYS A 704 25.45 4.08 -0.17
C LYS A 704 25.14 2.84 -0.99
N LEU A 705 25.68 2.79 -2.21
CA LEU A 705 25.51 1.62 -3.09
C LEU A 705 26.06 0.36 -2.45
N ALA A 706 25.57 -0.77 -2.92
CA ALA A 706 25.94 -2.09 -2.42
C ALA A 706 27.48 -2.24 -2.33
N SER A 707 27.96 -2.63 -1.17
CA SER A 707 29.38 -2.88 -0.92
C SER A 707 29.56 -4.11 -0.04
N ARG A 708 30.79 -4.57 0.07
CA ARG A 708 31.14 -5.78 0.84
C ARG A 708 30.70 -5.74 2.30
N TYR A 709 30.73 -4.56 2.94
CA TYR A 709 30.55 -4.45 4.39
C TYR A 709 29.30 -3.70 4.80
N ILE A 710 28.88 -2.72 4.02
CA ILE A 710 27.79 -1.83 4.38
C ILE A 710 27.12 -1.25 3.14
N ASP A 711 25.82 -1.28 3.11
CA ASP A 711 24.99 -0.60 2.12
C ASP A 711 23.70 -0.10 2.77
N GLY A 712 22.99 0.76 2.08
CA GLY A 712 21.72 1.29 2.57
C GLY A 712 21.45 2.70 2.11
N TRP A 713 20.37 3.30 2.64
CA TRP A 713 19.99 4.66 2.31
C TRP A 713 19.28 5.36 3.46
N ILE A 714 19.29 6.67 3.37
CA ILE A 714 18.48 7.58 4.16
C ILE A 714 17.55 8.28 3.18
N SER A 715 16.25 8.29 3.45
CA SER A 715 15.27 9.10 2.72
C SER A 715 14.57 10.06 3.68
N TYR A 716 14.28 11.26 3.20
CA TYR A 716 13.46 12.22 3.90
C TYR A 716 12.51 12.90 2.91
N THR A 717 11.25 12.98 3.28
CA THR A 717 10.20 13.62 2.49
C THR A 717 9.49 14.66 3.35
N PHE A 718 9.38 15.85 2.82
CA PHE A 718 8.46 16.88 3.30
C PHE A 718 7.32 17.04 2.29
N THR A 719 6.08 16.93 2.77
CA THR A 719 4.88 17.08 1.94
C THR A 719 3.88 18.01 2.59
N ASN A 720 3.34 18.95 1.82
CA ASN A 720 2.16 19.74 2.18
C ASN A 720 1.09 19.46 1.12
N ALA A 721 0.05 18.72 1.49
CA ALA A 721 -1.04 18.34 0.61
C ALA A 721 -2.37 18.82 1.21
N LYS A 722 -3.06 19.68 0.49
CA LYS A 722 -4.40 20.14 0.85
C LYS A 722 -5.38 19.81 -0.28
N TYR A 723 -6.58 19.43 0.11
CA TYR A 723 -7.69 19.15 -0.78
C TYR A 723 -8.87 20.08 -0.49
N TYR A 724 -9.71 20.22 -1.50
CA TYR A 724 -10.92 21.02 -1.45
C TYR A 724 -12.03 20.27 -2.18
N GLU A 725 -13.19 20.13 -1.54
CA GLU A 725 -14.36 19.47 -2.07
C GLU A 725 -15.54 20.42 -1.89
N PRO A 726 -16.03 21.06 -2.96
CA PRO A 726 -17.15 21.96 -2.87
C PRO A 726 -18.41 21.21 -2.41
N SER A 727 -19.20 21.83 -1.57
CA SER A 727 -20.48 21.31 -1.03
C SER A 727 -20.42 20.08 -0.10
N ASN A 728 -19.27 19.69 0.40
CA ASN A 728 -19.16 18.54 1.29
C ASN A 728 -19.18 18.90 2.77
N SER A 729 -19.94 19.88 3.14
CA SER A 729 -19.95 20.42 4.50
C SER A 729 -20.58 19.52 5.57
N GLU A 730 -21.28 18.42 5.24
CA GLU A 730 -22.14 17.81 6.27
C GLU A 730 -22.12 16.28 6.40
N PHE A 731 -21.52 15.51 5.51
CA PHE A 731 -21.51 14.05 5.63
C PHE A 731 -20.13 13.40 5.53
N GLY A 732 -19.24 13.75 6.45
CA GLY A 732 -18.30 12.76 6.95
C GLY A 732 -19.03 11.93 8.02
N PHE A 733 -18.89 10.62 8.03
CA PHE A 733 -19.26 9.77 9.16
C PHE A 733 -18.63 10.35 10.45
N GLY A 734 -19.34 11.23 11.15
CA GLY A 734 -18.84 11.88 12.36
C GLY A 734 -19.36 13.28 12.67
N GLY A 735 -20.20 13.87 11.83
CA GLY A 735 -20.66 15.23 12.11
C GLY A 735 -22.14 15.47 11.84
N ILE A 736 -23.02 15.10 12.76
CA ILE A 736 -24.33 15.73 12.87
C ILE A 736 -24.15 17.00 13.72
N GLY A 737 -23.89 18.10 13.06
CA GLY A 737 -23.77 19.39 13.69
C GLY A 737 -24.07 20.45 12.64
N GLY A 738 -25.34 20.80 12.46
CA GLY A 738 -25.76 21.86 11.56
C GLY A 738 -25.11 23.17 11.94
N GLY A 739 -24.18 23.64 11.14
CA GLY A 739 -23.72 25.00 11.08
C GLY A 739 -23.94 25.51 9.67
N GLU A 740 -24.72 26.57 9.51
CA GLU A 740 -25.03 27.25 8.24
C GLU A 740 -23.80 27.98 7.61
N GLU A 741 -22.58 27.56 7.86
CA GLU A 741 -21.41 28.11 7.15
C GLU A 741 -20.94 27.07 6.16
N GLU A 742 -20.98 27.42 4.87
CA GLU A 742 -20.30 26.72 3.79
C GLU A 742 -18.84 26.57 4.18
N ASP A 743 -18.46 25.37 4.63
CA ASP A 743 -17.05 25.06 4.94
C ASP A 743 -16.28 24.94 3.61
N ASN A 744 -16.00 26.09 3.03
CA ASN A 744 -15.24 26.24 1.78
C ASN A 744 -13.73 26.13 2.02
N ASP A 745 -13.30 25.47 3.09
CA ASP A 745 -11.90 25.45 3.49
C ASP A 745 -11.12 24.27 2.93
N TRP A 746 -9.85 24.54 2.62
CA TRP A 746 -8.87 23.55 2.23
C TRP A 746 -8.45 22.73 3.45
N TYR A 747 -8.65 21.42 3.41
CA TYR A 747 -8.33 20.51 4.50
C TYR A 747 -7.10 19.60 4.19
N TYR A 748 -6.51 19.04 5.24
CA TYR A 748 -5.47 18.01 5.13
C TYR A 748 -6.13 16.62 5.12
N PRO A 749 -5.93 15.79 4.09
CA PRO A 749 -6.55 14.47 4.06
C PRO A 749 -5.98 13.55 5.16
N SER A 750 -6.76 12.56 5.58
CA SER A 750 -6.42 11.63 6.68
C SER A 750 -5.08 10.90 6.50
N PHE A 751 -4.67 10.65 5.26
CA PHE A 751 -3.39 10.04 4.95
C PHE A 751 -2.19 11.01 4.92
N HIS A 752 -2.41 12.32 5.12
CA HIS A 752 -1.37 13.33 5.03
C HIS A 752 -0.39 13.26 6.22
N ARG A 753 0.90 13.32 5.90
CA ARG A 753 2.00 13.50 6.86
C ARG A 753 2.97 14.55 6.36
N PHE A 754 3.36 15.52 7.22
CA PHE A 754 4.32 16.55 6.82
C PHE A 754 5.72 15.99 6.63
N HIS A 755 6.16 15.11 7.53
CA HIS A 755 7.53 14.64 7.61
C HIS A 755 7.54 13.12 7.60
N ASN A 756 8.31 12.54 6.69
CA ASN A 756 8.63 11.12 6.65
C ASN A 756 10.14 10.98 6.52
N PHE A 757 10.77 10.25 7.43
CA PHE A 757 12.18 9.93 7.41
C PHE A 757 12.36 8.42 7.51
N ASN A 758 13.23 7.84 6.69
CA ASN A 758 13.58 6.44 6.76
C ASN A 758 15.10 6.28 6.69
N LEU A 759 15.59 5.34 7.48
CA LEU A 759 16.97 4.84 7.44
C LEU A 759 16.90 3.33 7.22
N VAL A 760 17.52 2.87 6.15
CA VAL A 760 17.76 1.45 5.87
C VAL A 760 19.25 1.22 5.87
N LEU A 761 19.69 0.24 6.63
CA LEU A 761 21.11 -0.07 6.77
C LEU A 761 21.32 -1.59 6.81
N ASN A 762 22.17 -2.09 5.91
CA ASN A 762 22.61 -3.45 5.87
C ASN A 762 24.09 -3.51 6.23
N ILE A 763 24.45 -4.23 7.29
CA ILE A 763 25.82 -4.37 7.78
C ILE A 763 26.22 -5.84 7.64
N LYS A 764 27.32 -6.10 6.96
CA LYS A 764 27.86 -7.44 6.69
C LYS A 764 29.28 -7.54 7.28
N PRO A 765 29.42 -7.75 8.60
CA PRO A 765 30.75 -7.78 9.22
C PRO A 765 31.63 -8.90 8.66
N VAL A 766 31.00 -10.02 8.34
CA VAL A 766 31.60 -11.21 7.71
C VAL A 766 30.59 -11.80 6.73
N LYS A 767 31.02 -12.61 5.76
CA LYS A 767 30.13 -13.25 4.77
C LYS A 767 29.00 -14.08 5.41
N GLN A 768 29.27 -14.68 6.58
CA GLN A 768 28.32 -15.56 7.27
C GLN A 768 27.27 -14.83 8.11
N PHE A 769 27.39 -13.52 8.29
CA PHE A 769 26.50 -12.79 9.20
C PHE A 769 26.13 -11.42 8.64
N SER A 770 24.84 -11.11 8.68
CA SER A 770 24.34 -9.79 8.33
C SER A 770 23.37 -9.25 9.39
N ILE A 771 23.34 -7.93 9.48
CA ILE A 771 22.40 -7.16 10.30
C ILE A 771 21.68 -6.21 9.35
N ALA A 772 20.36 -6.34 9.25
CA ALA A 772 19.52 -5.38 8.55
C ALA A 772 18.73 -4.56 9.57
N LEU A 773 18.75 -3.24 9.41
CA LEU A 773 18.06 -2.28 10.25
C LEU A 773 17.16 -1.41 9.39
N ARG A 774 15.91 -1.22 9.81
CA ARG A 774 14.99 -0.20 9.32
C ARG A 774 14.58 0.69 10.49
N PHE A 775 14.71 1.97 10.32
CA PHE A 775 14.19 2.95 11.26
C PHE A 775 13.37 3.99 10.50
N GLY A 776 12.18 4.27 10.98
CA GLY A 776 11.28 5.26 10.44
C GLY A 776 10.93 6.33 11.46
N PHE A 777 10.61 7.51 10.96
CA PHE A 777 9.96 8.57 11.70
C PHE A 777 8.91 9.19 10.78
N ALA A 778 7.66 9.26 11.24
CA ALA A 778 6.60 9.94 10.52
C ALA A 778 5.81 10.85 11.45
N SER A 779 5.53 12.07 10.98
CA SER A 779 4.68 13.00 11.72
C SER A 779 3.24 12.48 11.82
N GLY A 780 2.49 12.92 12.82
CA GLY A 780 1.11 12.51 13.04
C GLY A 780 0.20 12.80 11.86
N GLN A 781 -0.75 11.91 11.63
CA GLN A 781 -1.83 12.11 10.65
C GLN A 781 -2.80 13.18 11.13
N PRO A 782 -3.53 13.85 10.23
CA PRO A 782 -4.62 14.72 10.60
C PRO A 782 -5.71 13.95 11.34
N THR A 783 -6.29 14.59 12.31
CA THR A 783 -7.43 14.06 13.05
C THR A 783 -8.47 15.17 13.24
N THR A 784 -9.72 14.81 13.12
CA THR A 784 -10.84 15.70 13.46
C THR A 784 -11.15 15.51 14.92
N LYS A 785 -10.87 16.53 15.74
CA LYS A 785 -11.31 16.51 17.14
C LYS A 785 -12.65 17.20 17.25
N THR A 786 -13.63 16.50 17.73
CA THR A 786 -14.99 17.02 17.93
C THR A 786 -15.09 18.04 19.08
N THR A 787 -13.99 18.42 19.70
CA THR A 787 -14.00 19.16 20.96
C THR A 787 -13.14 20.42 21.00
N TYR A 788 -12.84 21.05 19.87
CA TYR A 788 -12.12 22.32 19.86
C TYR A 788 -13.00 23.43 19.30
N GLY A 789 -13.45 24.32 20.08
CA GLY A 789 -14.26 25.47 19.76
C GLY A 789 -14.47 26.30 20.98
N GLU A 790 -15.19 27.37 20.88
CA GLU A 790 -15.58 28.17 22.01
C GLU A 790 -16.57 27.37 22.87
N VAL A 791 -16.40 27.47 24.16
CA VAL A 791 -17.30 26.85 25.15
C VAL A 791 -18.43 27.82 25.47
N TYR A 792 -19.65 27.47 25.10
CA TYR A 792 -20.80 28.28 25.34
C TYR A 792 -21.62 27.76 26.50
N PRO A 793 -21.86 28.57 27.54
CA PRO A 793 -22.81 28.24 28.58
C PRO A 793 -24.27 28.38 28.06
N TYR A 794 -25.09 27.40 28.32
CA TYR A 794 -26.54 27.50 28.07
C TYR A 794 -27.36 27.05 29.28
N PRO A 795 -28.48 27.69 29.54
CA PRO A 795 -29.33 27.35 30.69
C PRO A 795 -30.17 26.11 30.38
N VAL A 796 -30.21 25.15 31.30
CA VAL A 796 -31.10 23.99 31.27
C VAL A 796 -32.06 24.06 32.45
N GLN A 797 -33.32 23.93 32.15
CA GLN A 797 -34.38 23.89 33.19
C GLN A 797 -34.41 22.49 33.82
N GLN A 798 -34.33 22.40 35.14
CA GLN A 798 -34.49 21.14 35.85
C GLN A 798 -35.97 20.80 36.07
N ALA A 799 -36.31 19.53 35.99
CA ALA A 799 -37.64 19.01 36.20
C ALA A 799 -37.61 17.85 37.21
N ASP A 800 -38.66 17.73 38.01
CA ASP A 800 -38.89 16.60 38.89
C ASP A 800 -40.05 15.76 38.40
N TRP A 801 -40.01 14.45 38.63
CA TRP A 801 -41.11 13.54 38.31
C TRP A 801 -42.24 13.69 39.32
N ASP A 802 -43.47 13.98 38.84
CA ASP A 802 -44.68 14.02 39.65
C ASP A 802 -45.43 12.68 39.49
N GLU A 803 -45.43 11.88 40.55
CA GLU A 803 -46.09 10.58 40.59
C GLU A 803 -47.63 10.68 40.37
N THR A 804 -48.21 11.79 40.77
CA THR A 804 -49.68 11.99 40.64
C THR A 804 -50.05 12.32 39.22
N LEU A 805 -49.27 13.15 38.53
CA LEU A 805 -49.45 13.57 37.17
C LEU A 805 -48.81 12.65 36.14
N GLN A 806 -47.99 11.70 36.58
CA GLN A 806 -47.21 10.79 35.72
C GLN A 806 -46.47 11.55 34.63
N LYS A 807 -45.81 12.64 34.98
CA LYS A 807 -45.04 13.50 34.10
C LYS A 807 -43.99 14.30 34.84
N TYR A 808 -42.97 14.77 34.13
CA TYR A 808 -42.03 15.74 34.66
C TYR A 808 -42.65 17.11 34.81
N VAL A 809 -42.44 17.72 35.98
CA VAL A 809 -42.84 19.10 36.28
C VAL A 809 -41.58 19.92 36.57
N PRO A 810 -41.57 21.22 36.26
CA PRO A 810 -40.43 22.07 36.58
C PRO A 810 -40.05 21.99 38.06
N ARG A 811 -38.75 21.72 38.32
CA ARG A 811 -38.23 21.79 39.69
C ARG A 811 -38.25 23.25 40.16
N LEU A 812 -38.83 23.48 41.29
CA LEU A 812 -38.91 24.81 41.90
C LEU A 812 -37.95 24.91 43.08
N ASP A 813 -37.33 26.10 43.23
CA ASP A 813 -36.53 26.43 44.43
C ASP A 813 -37.43 26.72 45.62
N GLU A 814 -36.84 26.99 46.80
CA GLU A 814 -37.56 27.32 48.00
C GLU A 814 -38.46 28.57 47.90
N ASN A 815 -38.22 29.41 46.84
CA ASN A 815 -38.97 30.61 46.56
C ASN A 815 -40.03 30.41 45.48
N GLY A 816 -40.17 29.20 44.94
CA GLY A 816 -41.09 28.88 43.85
C GLY A 816 -40.62 29.23 42.46
N ASN A 817 -39.34 29.57 42.27
CA ASN A 817 -38.77 29.84 40.97
C ASN A 817 -38.24 28.52 40.36
N GLN A 818 -38.31 28.44 39.06
CA GLN A 818 -37.76 27.27 38.33
C GLN A 818 -36.23 27.16 38.50
N VAL A 819 -35.77 26.00 38.86
CA VAL A 819 -34.32 25.73 38.98
C VAL A 819 -33.73 25.61 37.60
N ILE A 820 -32.76 26.47 37.29
CA ILE A 820 -31.99 26.46 36.04
C ILE A 820 -30.55 26.15 36.38
N ILE A 821 -30.01 25.12 35.77
CA ILE A 821 -28.58 24.82 35.83
C ILE A 821 -27.90 25.30 34.54
N GLN A 822 -26.66 25.67 34.64
CA GLN A 822 -25.88 26.08 33.50
C GLN A 822 -25.06 24.86 33.00
N LYS A 823 -25.31 24.46 31.76
CA LYS A 823 -24.48 23.49 31.06
C LYS A 823 -23.61 24.20 30.02
N PHE A 824 -22.61 23.57 29.57
CA PHE A 824 -21.69 24.09 28.58
C PHE A 824 -21.70 23.23 27.33
N ARG A 825 -21.74 23.88 26.19
CA ARG A 825 -21.60 23.24 24.88
C ARG A 825 -20.34 23.72 24.22
N ARG A 826 -19.69 22.84 23.47
CA ARG A 826 -18.54 23.20 22.69
C ARG A 826 -18.87 23.05 21.20
N ASP A 827 -18.46 24.04 20.39
CA ASP A 827 -18.61 23.95 18.96
C ASP A 827 -17.57 22.99 18.35
N ALA A 828 -17.93 22.34 17.26
CA ALA A 828 -17.02 21.52 16.49
C ALA A 828 -15.96 22.38 15.80
N ILE A 829 -14.75 21.88 15.71
CA ILE A 829 -13.67 22.50 14.94
C ILE A 829 -13.64 21.92 13.54
N GLY A 830 -13.00 22.71 12.67
CA GLY A 830 -12.76 22.37 11.30
C GLY A 830 -12.18 20.99 11.06
N ARG A 831 -12.51 20.42 9.90
CA ARG A 831 -12.16 19.08 9.47
C ARG A 831 -10.66 18.88 9.47
N GLU A 832 -10.17 17.85 10.21
CA GLU A 832 -8.78 17.37 10.18
C GLU A 832 -7.69 18.42 10.49
N GLU A 833 -7.98 19.38 11.36
CA GLU A 833 -7.02 20.44 11.73
C GLU A 833 -5.99 20.02 12.79
N THR A 834 -6.25 18.99 13.55
CA THR A 834 -5.36 18.50 14.59
C THR A 834 -4.47 17.36 14.11
N ARG A 835 -3.45 17.01 14.88
CA ARG A 835 -2.48 15.96 14.51
C ARG A 835 -2.44 14.87 15.56
N GLY A 836 -2.50 13.64 15.11
CA GLY A 836 -2.24 12.47 15.92
C GLY A 836 -0.77 12.32 16.34
N PRO A 837 -0.44 11.26 17.06
CA PRO A 837 0.92 11.00 17.53
C PRO A 837 1.88 10.69 16.36
N TRP A 838 3.17 10.81 16.63
CA TRP A 838 4.23 10.43 15.70
C TRP A 838 4.39 8.91 15.67
N SER A 839 4.80 8.37 14.53
CA SER A 839 5.15 6.96 14.37
C SER A 839 6.66 6.81 14.33
N LEU A 840 7.18 5.84 15.09
CA LEU A 840 8.61 5.57 15.25
C LEU A 840 8.91 4.07 15.09
N PRO A 841 8.68 3.45 13.91
CA PRO A 841 9.00 2.05 13.71
C PRO A 841 10.52 1.84 13.72
N LEU A 842 10.96 0.80 14.44
CA LEU A 842 12.34 0.29 14.42
C LEU A 842 12.30 -1.21 14.26
N ASP A 843 12.91 -1.71 13.20
CA ASP A 843 12.96 -3.11 12.85
C ASP A 843 14.41 -3.57 12.71
N LEU A 844 14.68 -4.77 13.17
CA LEU A 844 15.99 -5.40 13.12
C LEU A 844 15.87 -6.85 12.64
N LYS A 845 16.79 -7.27 11.77
CA LYS A 845 16.95 -8.67 11.37
C LYS A 845 18.42 -9.05 11.48
N PHE A 846 18.67 -10.18 12.10
CA PHE A 846 19.99 -10.83 12.18
C PHE A 846 19.93 -12.09 11.37
N SER A 847 20.80 -12.25 10.36
CA SER A 847 20.85 -13.42 9.51
C SER A 847 22.22 -14.09 9.61
N PHE A 848 22.20 -15.41 9.70
CA PHE A 848 23.38 -16.26 9.64
C PHE A 848 23.28 -17.16 8.41
N PHE A 849 24.35 -17.14 7.58
CA PHE A 849 24.38 -17.84 6.30
C PHE A 849 25.35 -19.03 6.36
N ILE A 850 24.91 -20.16 5.85
CA ILE A 850 25.71 -21.35 5.61
C ILE A 850 25.86 -21.51 4.10
N PHE A 851 27.07 -21.61 3.62
CA PHE A 851 27.40 -21.71 2.21
C PHE A 851 27.64 -23.15 1.80
N ASP A 852 27.27 -23.49 0.58
CA ASP A 852 27.61 -24.76 -0.05
C ASP A 852 29.11 -24.82 -0.44
N LYS A 853 29.53 -25.94 -1.08
CA LYS A 853 30.92 -26.10 -1.56
C LYS A 853 31.26 -25.17 -2.74
N LYS A 854 30.26 -24.61 -3.43
CA LYS A 854 30.43 -23.67 -4.54
C LYS A 854 30.44 -22.22 -4.08
N GLY A 855 30.19 -21.95 -2.79
CA GLY A 855 30.11 -20.60 -2.23
C GLY A 855 28.70 -19.95 -2.32
N LYS A 856 27.69 -20.65 -2.85
CA LYS A 856 26.30 -20.18 -2.86
C LYS A 856 25.69 -20.33 -1.46
N VAL A 857 24.80 -19.43 -1.06
CA VAL A 857 24.05 -19.53 0.21
C VAL A 857 23.14 -20.75 0.14
N GLN A 858 23.43 -21.74 0.97
CA GLN A 858 22.61 -22.96 1.07
C GLN A 858 21.55 -22.84 2.17
N THR A 859 21.86 -22.13 3.24
CA THR A 859 20.94 -21.99 4.36
C THR A 859 21.06 -20.61 4.99
N GLU A 860 19.94 -19.99 5.25
CA GLU A 860 19.83 -18.81 6.08
C GLU A 860 19.02 -19.14 7.33
N ILE A 861 19.54 -18.78 8.50
CA ILE A 861 18.83 -18.79 9.77
C ILE A 861 18.74 -17.34 10.22
N TYR A 862 17.53 -16.86 10.52
CA TYR A 862 17.37 -15.47 10.90
C TYR A 862 16.48 -15.28 12.14
N LEU A 863 16.73 -14.18 12.83
CA LEU A 863 15.90 -13.63 13.89
C LEU A 863 15.55 -12.19 13.51
N GLY A 864 14.26 -11.91 13.40
CA GLY A 864 13.72 -10.59 13.11
C GLY A 864 12.90 -10.05 14.26
N ALA A 865 12.83 -8.74 14.40
CA ALA A 865 11.91 -8.07 15.28
C ALA A 865 11.45 -6.76 14.66
N GLU A 866 10.16 -6.54 14.60
CA GLU A 866 9.51 -5.32 14.10
C GLU A 866 8.96 -4.49 15.24
N ASN A 867 8.91 -3.18 15.01
CA ASN A 867 8.34 -2.20 15.93
C ASN A 867 8.94 -2.23 17.34
N LEU A 868 10.24 -2.41 17.45
CA LEU A 868 10.95 -2.54 18.73
C LEU A 868 10.80 -1.33 19.63
N LEU A 869 10.65 -0.12 19.06
CA LEU A 869 10.47 1.09 19.87
C LEU A 869 9.13 1.16 20.57
N SER A 870 8.13 0.33 20.20
CA SER A 870 6.87 0.23 20.93
C SER A 870 7.02 -0.24 22.38
N LEU A 871 8.14 -0.87 22.72
CA LEU A 871 8.47 -1.23 24.10
C LEU A 871 8.68 0.00 25.00
N VAL A 872 9.16 1.11 24.43
CA VAL A 872 9.54 2.31 25.20
C VAL A 872 8.73 3.54 24.78
N TYR A 873 8.25 3.59 23.57
CA TYR A 873 7.42 4.67 23.04
C TYR A 873 6.03 4.15 22.74
N LYS A 874 5.06 4.56 23.54
CA LYS A 874 3.64 4.32 23.30
C LYS A 874 3.04 5.62 22.84
N PRO A 875 2.60 5.72 21.56
CA PRO A 875 1.91 6.90 21.09
C PRO A 875 0.61 7.05 21.91
N GLN A 876 0.48 8.14 22.61
CA GLN A 876 -0.74 8.49 23.33
C GLN A 876 -1.51 9.52 22.53
N GLU A 877 -2.71 9.20 22.10
CA GLU A 877 -3.69 10.22 21.81
C GLU A 877 -4.24 10.73 23.14
N THR A 878 -3.98 11.97 23.44
CA THR A 878 -4.68 12.68 24.49
C THR A 878 -6.07 13.01 23.99
N GLY A 879 -7.00 12.10 24.18
CA GLY A 879 -8.43 12.44 24.07
C GLY A 879 -8.77 13.39 25.22
N THR A 880 -9.20 14.59 24.91
CA THR A 880 -9.84 15.46 25.92
C THR A 880 -11.31 15.15 25.93
N THR A 881 -11.83 14.55 26.98
CA THR A 881 -13.25 14.54 27.28
C THR A 881 -13.65 15.89 27.84
N PHE A 882 -14.75 16.41 27.35
CA PHE A 882 -15.27 17.68 27.82
C PHE A 882 -16.33 17.45 28.90
N ASN A 883 -16.14 18.06 30.04
CA ASN A 883 -17.14 18.01 31.10
C ASN A 883 -18.15 19.17 30.91
N GLU A 884 -19.35 18.81 30.49
CA GLU A 884 -20.42 19.76 30.19
C GLU A 884 -20.94 20.57 31.37
N TYR A 885 -20.72 20.12 32.60
CA TYR A 885 -21.11 20.83 33.80
C TYR A 885 -20.10 21.86 34.28
N THR A 886 -18.82 21.59 34.04
CA THR A 886 -17.74 22.49 34.48
C THR A 886 -17.19 23.37 33.38
N GLY A 887 -17.52 23.07 32.11
CA GLY A 887 -16.92 23.71 30.92
C GLY A 887 -15.43 23.45 30.77
N LYS A 888 -14.87 22.46 31.49
CA LYS A 888 -13.45 22.15 31.47
C LYS A 888 -13.16 20.86 30.71
N GLU A 889 -11.96 20.83 30.20
CA GLU A 889 -11.44 19.59 29.59
C GLU A 889 -10.90 18.66 30.65
N ASP A 890 -11.34 17.42 30.62
CA ASP A 890 -10.72 16.31 31.36
C ASP A 890 -9.81 15.55 30.41
N THR A 891 -8.52 15.52 30.72
CA THR A 891 -7.53 14.78 29.93
C THR A 891 -7.63 13.29 30.26
N GLY A 892 -8.28 12.54 29.39
CA GLY A 892 -8.26 11.08 29.40
C GLY A 892 -7.24 10.56 28.36
N SER A 893 -6.58 9.46 28.66
CA SER A 893 -5.73 8.78 27.68
C SER A 893 -6.57 7.78 26.87
N ASN A 894 -6.97 8.15 25.68
CA ASN A 894 -7.49 7.19 24.70
C ASN A 894 -6.36 6.78 23.75
N SER A 895 -6.01 5.51 23.73
CA SER A 895 -5.04 4.98 22.80
C SER A 895 -5.77 4.44 21.57
N ALA A 896 -5.79 5.22 20.48
CA ALA A 896 -6.17 4.72 19.17
C ALA A 896 -5.01 4.97 18.20
N SER A 897 -4.12 4.01 18.06
CA SER A 897 -3.18 3.99 16.96
C SER A 897 -3.36 2.67 16.21
N PHE A 898 -3.41 2.72 14.88
CA PHE A 898 -3.41 1.54 14.00
C PHE A 898 -2.05 0.79 14.01
N ASP A 899 -1.04 1.32 14.66
CA ASP A 899 0.22 0.61 14.89
C ASP A 899 0.04 -0.30 16.12
N LEU A 900 0.26 -1.60 15.97
CA LEU A 900 0.20 -2.53 17.08
C LEU A 900 1.18 -2.07 18.18
N PRO A 901 0.73 -1.91 19.43
CA PRO A 901 1.55 -1.37 20.51
C PRO A 901 2.58 -2.38 21.06
N ILE A 902 2.82 -3.46 20.34
CA ILE A 902 3.71 -4.55 20.74
C ILE A 902 4.75 -4.84 19.65
N PRO A 903 5.98 -5.19 20.01
CA PRO A 903 6.96 -5.66 19.04
C PRO A 903 6.57 -7.06 18.56
N MET A 904 6.77 -7.31 17.28
CA MET A 904 6.58 -8.63 16.70
C MET A 904 7.93 -9.27 16.42
N VAL A 905 8.10 -10.51 16.88
CA VAL A 905 9.35 -11.25 16.71
C VAL A 905 9.13 -12.38 15.71
N SER A 906 10.03 -12.49 14.77
CA SER A 906 10.06 -13.56 13.78
C SER A 906 11.37 -14.35 13.87
N PHE A 907 11.24 -15.65 13.73
CA PHE A 907 12.36 -16.56 13.56
C PHE A 907 12.12 -17.39 12.29
N GLY A 908 13.15 -17.59 11.49
CA GLY A 908 12.98 -18.34 10.25
C GLY A 908 14.22 -19.07 9.81
N PHE A 909 13.95 -19.99 8.92
CA PHE A 909 14.92 -20.86 8.26
C PHE A 909 14.59 -20.88 6.77
N LYS A 910 15.60 -20.65 5.92
CA LYS A 910 15.48 -20.77 4.47
C LYS A 910 16.57 -21.73 3.99
N TRP A 911 16.21 -22.60 3.09
CA TRP A 911 17.10 -23.54 2.48
C TRP A 911 16.97 -23.45 0.96
N SER A 912 18.11 -23.38 0.28
CA SER A 912 18.23 -23.25 -1.17
C SER A 912 19.09 -24.37 -1.76
N TYR A 913 18.64 -24.89 -2.92
CA TYR A 913 19.35 -25.94 -3.65
C TYR A 913 19.57 -25.53 -5.11
#